data_5ba4a4be0869952bfdf453f99a8e73ff
#
_entry.id   5ba4a4be0869952bfdf453f99a8e73ff
#
_cell.length_a   1.000
_cell.length_b   1.000
_cell.length_c   1.000
_cell.angle_alpha   90.00
_cell.angle_beta   90.00
_cell.angle_gamma   90.00
#
_symmetry.space_group_name_H-M   'P 1'
#
loop_
_entity.id
_entity.type
_entity.pdbx_description
1 polymer ?
#
loop_
_entity_poly.entity_id
_entity_poly.type
_entity_poly.pdbx_seq_one_letter_code
_entity_poly.pdbx_strand_id
1 'polypeptide(L)'
;MLKHLKLSIMAASLLAMSTPLAASSDNDHIISRPDFKVVDGKFTPDLMEAFGRVTDPQLSPDGKTVLYNVEFISLEADKGNKELWTMGIDGSNAVRITETSAPEIGAVWINGGKKIAFLSTSPEDGMQVFTINPDGSDRKQFTKVEGGVDGFLFSPDETKILIIKNIKYGKRVTDEYPNLDKADAHIVDDLMYKHWDEWVTEIPHPFIADVTAEGIGQLKDIMEGEPYECPMKPFGGVESFAWTPDSKMIAYSSRKKEGIDYSLSTNSDIYLYDLTTGETEILTDCMMGYDTNPVFSPKGDKLAWLSMEHDGYESDKNRIFVMDMKSREMTDLTEEWDYTVNEIAWSADGKELYFIAPYHGPSPIFSINVKNSKVTPLTQAIADYVALRPLADGKIVALRHSLEYPNEIFIVDKKGETQLSHVNDNLLSQLSPVTVEKVMVPTTDNQEMLTWVVLPPNFDPTKKYPAILYCQGGPQQAVSQFWSYRWNLRLMASQGYIVIAPNRRGLPGFGTEWNAQISGDYGGQNMQDYFSAVDYVKQRPYVDADHIGATGASYGGFSVYWLAGHHEGRFAALFAHAGIFNMESQYLETEEMWFANWDMGGAYWEKENEVAQRTFANSPHKFIDQWTSPIMISVGEKDYRILASQGMMAFNAAKLRGIPARMLVYPNENHWILRPQNALLWQNEFFKWFDRWLKPTE
;
A
#
# COMPACT_ATOMS: atom_id res chain seq x y z
N MET A 1 8.35 0.80 -4.70
CA MET A 1 7.52 -0.38 -4.71
C MET A 1 6.71 -0.44 -3.43
N LEU A 2 5.54 -1.00 -3.43
CA LEU A 2 4.58 -0.92 -2.33
C LEU A 2 5.27 -1.09 -0.97
N LYS A 3 5.73 0.01 -0.41
CA LYS A 3 5.82 0.12 1.03
C LYS A 3 4.48 -0.37 1.53
N HIS A 4 4.52 -1.26 2.49
CA HIS A 4 3.36 -1.79 3.18
C HIS A 4 2.23 -0.79 3.05
N LEU A 5 1.11 -1.25 2.51
CA LEU A 5 -0.11 -0.51 2.67
C LEU A 5 -0.15 -0.06 4.12
N LYS A 6 0.43 1.08 4.41
CA LYS A 6 -0.12 1.88 5.47
C LYS A 6 -1.54 2.11 4.99
N LEU A 7 -2.45 1.29 5.51
CA LEU A 7 -3.86 1.63 5.53
C LEU A 7 -4.03 2.78 6.53
N SER A 8 -3.18 3.77 6.39
CA SER A 8 -3.31 5.05 6.98
C SER A 8 -3.38 5.98 5.79
N ILE A 9 -4.60 6.43 5.53
CA ILE A 9 -4.87 7.52 4.61
C ILE A 9 -4.36 7.25 3.20
N MET A 10 -4.99 6.32 2.47
CA MET A 10 -5.25 6.63 1.09
C MET A 10 -6.27 7.78 1.11
N ALA A 11 -5.78 9.00 1.11
CA ALA A 11 -6.48 10.01 0.37
C ALA A 11 -6.46 9.48 -1.07
N ALA A 12 -7.51 8.69 -1.45
CA ALA A 12 -7.83 8.60 -2.84
C ALA A 12 -8.04 10.06 -3.24
N SER A 13 -7.07 10.64 -3.93
CA SER A 13 -7.29 11.81 -4.74
C SER A 13 -8.29 11.39 -5.81
N LEU A 14 -9.57 11.36 -5.44
CA LEU A 14 -10.68 11.48 -6.36
C LEU A 14 -10.62 12.93 -6.86
N LEU A 15 -9.63 13.22 -7.68
CA LEU A 15 -9.74 14.32 -8.62
C LEU A 15 -10.90 13.97 -9.55
N ALA A 16 -12.06 14.51 -9.20
CA ALA A 16 -13.19 14.62 -10.11
C ALA A 16 -12.69 15.40 -11.34
N MET A 17 -12.40 14.69 -12.43
CA MET A 17 -12.43 15.33 -13.73
C MET A 17 -13.82 15.93 -13.88
N SER A 18 -13.90 17.25 -13.87
CA SER A 18 -15.10 18.02 -14.20
C SER A 18 -15.38 17.89 -15.70
N THR A 19 -15.97 16.77 -16.11
CA THR A 19 -16.91 16.80 -17.21
C THR A 19 -18.24 17.22 -16.63
N PRO A 20 -18.95 18.20 -17.20
CA PRO A 20 -20.31 18.48 -16.78
C PRO A 20 -21.19 17.31 -17.22
N LEU A 21 -21.27 16.27 -16.40
CA LEU A 21 -22.39 15.35 -16.48
C LEU A 21 -23.61 16.10 -15.97
N ALA A 22 -24.67 16.06 -16.79
CA ALA A 22 -25.99 16.53 -16.44
C ALA A 22 -26.35 16.08 -15.02
N ALA A 23 -26.75 17.02 -14.16
CA ALA A 23 -27.22 16.76 -12.83
C ALA A 23 -28.33 15.72 -12.85
N SER A 24 -27.99 14.47 -12.61
CA SER A 24 -28.93 13.52 -12.05
C SER A 24 -29.08 13.90 -10.59
N SER A 25 -30.32 13.97 -10.10
CA SER A 25 -30.62 14.12 -8.70
C SER A 25 -30.03 12.90 -7.95
N ASP A 26 -28.76 12.96 -7.56
CA ASP A 26 -28.16 12.00 -6.67
C ASP A 26 -28.87 12.13 -5.33
N ASN A 27 -29.68 11.16 -5.00
CA ASN A 27 -30.08 10.91 -3.64
C ASN A 27 -28.81 10.68 -2.85
N ASP A 28 -28.49 11.58 -1.93
CA ASP A 28 -27.37 11.48 -0.98
C ASP A 28 -27.62 10.29 -0.04
N HIS A 29 -27.31 9.09 -0.50
CA HIS A 29 -27.48 7.88 0.29
C HIS A 29 -26.30 7.73 1.25
N ILE A 30 -26.62 7.75 2.53
CA ILE A 30 -25.68 7.35 3.59
C ILE A 30 -25.36 5.87 3.39
N ILE A 31 -24.07 5.54 3.22
CA ILE A 31 -23.61 4.17 3.08
C ILE A 31 -23.42 3.59 4.48
N SER A 32 -24.17 2.56 4.76
CA SER A 32 -24.04 1.74 5.96
C SER A 32 -23.62 0.33 5.59
N ARG A 33 -23.39 -0.51 6.58
CA ARG A 33 -23.10 -1.93 6.31
C ARG A 33 -24.22 -2.50 5.42
N PRO A 34 -23.87 -3.11 4.28
CA PRO A 34 -24.88 -3.78 3.44
C PRO A 34 -25.46 -5.00 4.17
N ASP A 35 -26.72 -5.30 3.91
CA ASP A 35 -27.30 -6.58 4.32
C ASP A 35 -26.53 -7.73 3.66
N PHE A 36 -26.27 -8.77 4.42
CA PHE A 36 -25.56 -9.93 3.91
C PHE A 36 -26.22 -11.24 4.38
N LYS A 37 -26.06 -12.26 3.58
CA LYS A 37 -26.49 -13.61 3.92
C LYS A 37 -25.38 -14.60 3.64
N VAL A 38 -24.93 -15.29 4.67
CA VAL A 38 -23.99 -16.39 4.54
C VAL A 38 -24.77 -17.68 4.28
N VAL A 39 -24.41 -18.42 3.22
CA VAL A 39 -25.01 -19.72 2.89
C VAL A 39 -23.95 -20.79 3.10
N ASP A 40 -24.27 -21.78 3.93
CA ASP A 40 -23.42 -22.94 4.25
C ASP A 40 -22.00 -22.55 4.70
N GLY A 41 -21.84 -21.40 5.34
CA GLY A 41 -20.54 -20.89 5.79
C GLY A 41 -19.58 -20.48 4.67
N LYS A 42 -20.05 -20.38 3.43
CA LYS A 42 -19.20 -20.06 2.28
C LYS A 42 -18.85 -18.57 2.24
N PHE A 43 -17.55 -18.27 2.13
CA PHE A 43 -17.06 -16.93 1.84
C PHE A 43 -17.08 -16.69 0.32
N THR A 44 -17.78 -15.66 -0.15
CA THR A 44 -17.98 -15.33 -1.57
C THR A 44 -17.44 -13.92 -1.88
N PRO A 45 -17.18 -13.58 -3.16
CA PRO A 45 -16.80 -12.23 -3.56
C PRO A 45 -17.75 -11.12 -3.06
N ASP A 46 -19.06 -11.34 -3.13
CA ASP A 46 -20.05 -10.38 -2.64
C ASP A 46 -19.94 -10.16 -1.13
N LEU A 47 -19.71 -11.23 -0.37
CA LEU A 47 -19.52 -11.14 1.08
C LEU A 47 -18.23 -10.43 1.47
N MET A 48 -17.21 -10.46 0.62
CA MET A 48 -15.97 -9.71 0.86
C MET A 48 -16.24 -8.19 0.89
N GLU A 49 -17.16 -7.69 0.07
CA GLU A 49 -17.55 -6.28 0.08
C GLU A 49 -18.44 -5.89 1.27
N ALA A 50 -19.00 -6.86 2.00
CA ALA A 50 -19.80 -6.61 3.20
C ALA A 50 -18.97 -6.41 4.49
N PHE A 51 -17.67 -6.66 4.46
CA PHE A 51 -16.80 -6.36 5.59
C PHE A 51 -16.61 -4.86 5.79
N GLY A 52 -16.74 -4.41 7.04
CA GLY A 52 -16.33 -3.07 7.43
C GLY A 52 -14.81 -2.96 7.44
N ARG A 53 -14.27 -1.94 6.80
CA ARG A 53 -12.84 -1.70 6.65
C ARG A 53 -12.37 -0.74 7.72
N VAL A 54 -11.88 -1.28 8.85
CA VAL A 54 -11.39 -0.51 10.00
C VAL A 54 -10.01 0.05 9.69
N THR A 55 -9.82 1.36 9.88
CA THR A 55 -8.56 2.06 9.59
C THR A 55 -8.30 3.20 10.58
N ASP A 56 -7.10 3.71 10.59
CA ASP A 56 -6.64 4.97 11.18
C ASP A 56 -7.02 5.18 12.66
N PRO A 57 -6.62 4.29 13.59
CA PRO A 57 -6.87 4.49 15.01
C PRO A 57 -6.05 5.67 15.56
N GLN A 58 -6.70 6.57 16.30
CA GLN A 58 -6.10 7.73 16.95
C GLN A 58 -6.50 7.75 18.42
N LEU A 59 -5.55 8.13 19.30
CA LEU A 59 -5.79 8.23 20.74
C LEU A 59 -6.22 9.64 21.12
N SER A 60 -7.24 9.76 21.98
CA SER A 60 -7.53 11.03 22.63
C SER A 60 -6.34 11.48 23.48
N PRO A 61 -6.14 12.80 23.71
CA PRO A 61 -5.02 13.31 24.54
C PRO A 61 -4.95 12.74 25.96
N ASP A 62 -6.08 12.35 26.54
CA ASP A 62 -6.14 11.70 27.86
C ASP A 62 -5.93 10.16 27.81
N GLY A 63 -5.77 9.58 26.61
CA GLY A 63 -5.55 8.16 26.39
C GLY A 63 -6.75 7.26 26.70
N LYS A 64 -7.97 7.81 26.81
CA LYS A 64 -9.15 7.04 27.23
C LYS A 64 -10.10 6.67 26.10
N THR A 65 -9.97 7.32 24.94
CA THR A 65 -10.86 7.12 23.80
C THR A 65 -10.02 6.85 22.55
N VAL A 66 -10.47 5.90 21.75
CA VAL A 66 -9.94 5.63 20.41
C VAL A 66 -10.91 6.20 19.38
N LEU A 67 -10.42 7.08 18.51
CA LEU A 67 -11.10 7.56 17.32
C LEU A 67 -10.59 6.70 16.13
N TYR A 68 -11.48 6.27 15.23
CA TYR A 68 -11.10 5.44 14.10
C TYR A 68 -12.09 5.57 12.95
N ASN A 69 -11.69 5.13 11.77
CA ASN A 69 -12.57 5.06 10.60
C ASN A 69 -13.13 3.65 10.39
N VAL A 70 -14.37 3.58 9.93
CA VAL A 70 -14.93 2.39 9.31
C VAL A 70 -15.50 2.76 7.95
N GLU A 71 -15.05 2.06 6.90
CA GLU A 71 -15.59 2.18 5.55
C GLU A 71 -16.54 1.01 5.28
N PHE A 72 -17.72 1.31 4.76
CA PHE A 72 -18.61 0.33 4.16
C PHE A 72 -18.77 0.61 2.66
N ILE A 73 -18.98 -0.47 1.91
CA ILE A 73 -19.11 -0.44 0.45
C ILE A 73 -20.58 -0.56 0.05
N SER A 74 -21.00 0.27 -0.90
CA SER A 74 -22.26 0.10 -1.62
C SER A 74 -21.97 -0.31 -3.06
N LEU A 75 -22.33 -1.54 -3.41
CA LEU A 75 -22.24 -2.01 -4.79
C LEU A 75 -23.24 -1.26 -5.70
N GLU A 76 -24.39 -0.84 -5.18
CA GLU A 76 -25.38 -0.07 -5.95
C GLU A 76 -24.84 1.31 -6.32
N ALA A 77 -24.22 2.01 -5.34
CA ALA A 77 -23.62 3.33 -5.56
C ALA A 77 -22.21 3.26 -6.20
N ASP A 78 -21.65 2.06 -6.37
CA ASP A 78 -20.30 1.81 -6.89
C ASP A 78 -19.21 2.62 -6.15
N LYS A 79 -19.37 2.78 -4.85
CA LYS A 79 -18.43 3.51 -3.98
C LYS A 79 -18.40 3.01 -2.53
N GLY A 80 -17.33 3.33 -1.83
CA GLY A 80 -17.23 3.24 -0.38
C GLY A 80 -17.48 4.58 0.28
N ASN A 81 -17.79 4.57 1.58
CA ASN A 81 -17.81 5.76 2.41
C ASN A 81 -17.19 5.48 3.78
N LYS A 82 -16.26 6.34 4.17
CA LYS A 82 -15.55 6.28 5.45
C LYS A 82 -16.20 7.22 6.43
N GLU A 83 -16.54 6.67 7.59
CA GLU A 83 -17.17 7.41 8.68
C GLU A 83 -16.32 7.32 9.94
N LEU A 84 -16.47 8.33 10.80
CA LEU A 84 -15.77 8.42 12.07
C LEU A 84 -16.53 7.66 13.16
N TRP A 85 -15.77 6.92 13.94
CA TRP A 85 -16.23 6.16 15.09
C TRP A 85 -15.37 6.46 16.31
N THR A 86 -15.95 6.38 17.51
CA THR A 86 -15.22 6.45 18.78
C THR A 86 -15.56 5.22 19.63
N MET A 87 -14.61 4.81 20.48
CA MET A 87 -14.83 3.80 21.51
C MET A 87 -13.93 4.08 22.72
N GLY A 88 -14.30 3.56 23.87
CA GLY A 88 -13.43 3.57 25.05
C GLY A 88 -12.17 2.73 24.83
N ILE A 89 -11.08 3.06 25.52
CA ILE A 89 -9.81 2.32 25.47
C ILE A 89 -9.93 0.87 25.97
N ASP A 90 -11.04 0.52 26.59
CA ASP A 90 -11.41 -0.82 27.00
C ASP A 90 -12.34 -1.54 25.99
N GLY A 91 -12.60 -0.94 24.84
CA GLY A 91 -13.52 -1.42 23.80
C GLY A 91 -15.00 -1.09 24.05
N SER A 92 -15.33 -0.43 25.17
CA SER A 92 -16.70 -0.06 25.48
C SER A 92 -17.23 1.10 24.63
N ASN A 93 -18.55 1.19 24.52
CA ASN A 93 -19.25 2.33 23.92
C ASN A 93 -18.78 2.69 22.49
N ALA A 94 -18.58 1.70 21.62
CA ALA A 94 -18.31 1.93 20.21
C ALA A 94 -19.50 2.63 19.54
N VAL A 95 -19.30 3.85 19.05
CA VAL A 95 -20.35 4.70 18.46
C VAL A 95 -19.84 5.32 17.17
N ARG A 96 -20.67 5.27 16.11
CA ARG A 96 -20.50 6.06 14.90
C ARG A 96 -20.88 7.51 15.19
N ILE A 97 -19.98 8.45 14.91
CA ILE A 97 -20.17 9.89 15.21
C ILE A 97 -20.45 10.74 13.98
N THR A 98 -20.29 10.19 12.78
CA THR A 98 -20.66 10.85 11.51
C THR A 98 -21.57 9.96 10.68
N GLU A 99 -22.51 10.58 9.95
CA GLU A 99 -23.41 9.96 9.00
C GLU A 99 -23.61 10.90 7.82
N THR A 100 -22.68 10.84 6.85
CA THR A 100 -22.68 11.73 5.68
C THR A 100 -22.54 10.93 4.39
N SER A 101 -22.78 11.55 3.25
CA SER A 101 -22.53 10.95 1.93
C SER A 101 -21.09 11.16 1.45
N ALA A 102 -20.34 12.03 2.12
CA ALA A 102 -18.94 12.34 1.84
C ALA A 102 -18.00 11.53 2.77
N PRO A 103 -16.83 11.09 2.29
CA PRO A 103 -15.85 10.41 3.15
C PRO A 103 -15.29 11.37 4.18
N GLU A 104 -15.01 10.84 5.38
CA GLU A 104 -14.38 11.56 6.48
C GLU A 104 -13.08 10.86 6.85
N ILE A 105 -11.96 11.50 6.56
CA ILE A 105 -10.63 10.90 6.58
C ILE A 105 -9.60 11.77 7.31
N GLY A 106 -8.49 11.16 7.75
CA GLY A 106 -7.38 11.86 8.38
C GLY A 106 -7.77 12.56 9.68
N ALA A 107 -8.66 11.94 10.47
CA ALA A 107 -9.21 12.55 11.68
C ALA A 107 -8.18 12.63 12.80
N VAL A 108 -8.10 13.79 13.47
CA VAL A 108 -7.22 14.05 14.61
C VAL A 108 -7.96 14.78 15.72
N TRP A 109 -7.55 14.49 16.96
CA TRP A 109 -8.05 15.21 18.12
C TRP A 109 -7.42 16.60 18.19
N ILE A 110 -8.23 17.60 18.46
CA ILE A 110 -7.79 19.01 18.68
C ILE A 110 -8.46 19.59 19.92
N ASN A 111 -8.02 20.78 20.33
CA ASN A 111 -8.54 21.52 21.48
C ASN A 111 -8.53 20.70 22.77
N GLY A 112 -7.41 19.98 23.00
CA GLY A 112 -7.26 19.10 24.16
C GLY A 112 -8.29 17.96 24.22
N GLY A 113 -8.72 17.43 23.08
CA GLY A 113 -9.68 16.35 22.96
C GLY A 113 -11.15 16.79 22.96
N LYS A 114 -11.43 18.09 22.91
CA LYS A 114 -12.80 18.62 22.87
C LYS A 114 -13.39 18.69 21.46
N LYS A 115 -12.57 18.62 20.44
CA LYS A 115 -12.94 18.63 19.05
C LYS A 115 -12.15 17.57 18.28
N ILE A 116 -12.68 17.19 17.15
CA ILE A 116 -12.04 16.35 16.13
C ILE A 116 -12.00 17.16 14.85
N ALA A 117 -10.83 17.23 14.21
CA ALA A 117 -10.65 17.79 12.87
C ALA A 117 -10.42 16.64 11.87
N PHE A 118 -10.94 16.76 10.65
CA PHE A 118 -10.86 15.74 9.61
C PHE A 118 -11.07 16.33 8.23
N LEU A 119 -10.67 15.63 7.19
CA LEU A 119 -10.96 16.00 5.80
C LEU A 119 -12.32 15.44 5.39
N SER A 120 -13.11 16.28 4.71
CA SER A 120 -14.36 15.89 4.07
C SER A 120 -14.66 16.77 2.87
N THR A 121 -15.50 16.28 1.94
CA THR A 121 -15.85 17.02 0.73
C THR A 121 -16.92 18.07 1.03
N SER A 122 -16.60 19.32 0.71
CA SER A 122 -17.58 20.42 0.61
C SER A 122 -18.15 20.48 -0.80
N PRO A 123 -19.47 20.60 -0.99
CA PRO A 123 -20.06 20.71 -2.32
C PRO A 123 -19.55 21.90 -3.14
N GLU A 124 -19.17 22.99 -2.47
CA GLU A 124 -18.72 24.22 -3.11
C GLU A 124 -17.21 24.32 -3.26
N ASP A 125 -16.46 23.81 -2.27
CA ASP A 125 -15.03 24.10 -2.12
C ASP A 125 -14.13 22.86 -2.29
N GLY A 126 -14.71 21.69 -2.62
CA GLY A 126 -13.98 20.41 -2.73
C GLY A 126 -13.55 19.87 -1.36
N MET A 127 -12.45 19.14 -1.30
CA MET A 127 -11.92 18.57 -0.05
C MET A 127 -11.43 19.69 0.88
N GLN A 128 -11.95 19.70 2.11
CA GLN A 128 -11.62 20.74 3.12
C GLN A 128 -11.46 20.11 4.50
N VAL A 129 -10.83 20.84 5.43
CA VAL A 129 -10.82 20.46 6.84
C VAL A 129 -12.17 20.83 7.47
N PHE A 130 -12.77 19.89 8.16
CA PHE A 130 -13.97 20.07 8.98
C PHE A 130 -13.65 19.82 10.45
N THR A 131 -14.50 20.31 11.33
CA THR A 131 -14.45 20.01 12.76
C THR A 131 -15.79 19.50 13.28
N ILE A 132 -15.76 18.67 14.32
CA ILE A 132 -16.93 18.09 14.96
C ILE A 132 -16.66 17.90 16.46
N ASN A 133 -17.68 17.90 17.29
CA ASN A 133 -17.57 17.46 18.69
C ASN A 133 -17.44 15.91 18.75
N PRO A 134 -16.82 15.35 19.81
CA PRO A 134 -16.70 13.91 19.96
C PRO A 134 -18.04 13.15 20.04
N ASP A 135 -19.13 13.84 20.33
CA ASP A 135 -20.50 13.29 20.33
C ASP A 135 -21.22 13.38 18.98
N GLY A 136 -20.53 13.86 17.93
CA GLY A 136 -21.09 14.03 16.59
C GLY A 136 -21.81 15.37 16.37
N SER A 137 -21.95 16.22 17.38
CA SER A 137 -22.57 17.55 17.24
C SER A 137 -21.61 18.61 16.69
N ASP A 138 -22.17 19.77 16.26
CA ASP A 138 -21.43 20.96 15.81
C ASP A 138 -20.41 20.66 14.66
N ARG A 139 -20.81 19.80 13.68
CA ARG A 139 -20.04 19.58 12.46
C ARG A 139 -20.04 20.85 11.62
N LYS A 140 -18.86 21.36 11.27
CA LYS A 140 -18.71 22.55 10.43
C LYS A 140 -17.43 22.53 9.61
N GLN A 141 -17.46 23.14 8.45
CA GLN A 141 -16.27 23.38 7.63
C GLN A 141 -15.36 24.38 8.36
N PHE A 142 -14.07 24.03 8.45
CA PHE A 142 -13.06 24.82 9.14
C PHE A 142 -12.17 25.59 8.17
N THR A 143 -11.89 25.03 6.98
CA THR A 143 -11.08 25.69 5.96
C THR A 143 -11.91 26.01 4.72
N LYS A 144 -11.44 27.01 3.97
CA LYS A 144 -11.92 27.34 2.63
C LYS A 144 -10.72 27.65 1.74
N VAL A 145 -10.02 26.58 1.36
CA VAL A 145 -8.78 26.65 0.56
C VAL A 145 -9.15 26.45 -0.91
N GLU A 146 -8.77 27.41 -1.75
CA GLU A 146 -8.93 27.27 -3.21
C GLU A 146 -8.07 26.11 -3.73
N GLY A 147 -8.69 25.24 -4.53
CA GLY A 147 -8.06 24.01 -5.04
C GLY A 147 -8.13 22.81 -4.09
N GLY A 148 -8.69 23.00 -2.88
CA GLY A 148 -8.85 21.91 -1.91
C GLY A 148 -7.66 21.69 -0.98
N VAL A 149 -7.78 20.67 -0.12
CA VAL A 149 -6.81 20.26 0.89
C VAL A 149 -6.56 18.76 0.75
N ASP A 150 -5.34 18.34 0.46
CA ASP A 150 -4.97 16.92 0.33
C ASP A 150 -4.51 16.30 1.67
N GLY A 151 -4.12 17.15 2.63
CA GLY A 151 -3.69 16.75 3.95
C GLY A 151 -3.53 17.93 4.89
N PHE A 152 -3.54 17.69 6.19
CA PHE A 152 -3.32 18.72 7.19
C PHE A 152 -2.66 18.19 8.46
N LEU A 153 -1.97 19.06 9.18
CA LEU A 153 -1.34 18.73 10.45
C LEU A 153 -1.29 19.99 11.36
N PHE A 154 -2.00 19.96 12.49
CA PHE A 154 -1.91 21.04 13.48
C PHE A 154 -0.56 21.03 14.18
N SER A 155 -0.05 22.23 14.52
CA SER A 155 1.07 22.35 15.45
C SER A 155 0.68 21.83 16.84
N PRO A 156 1.63 21.34 17.67
CA PRO A 156 1.34 20.85 19.03
C PRO A 156 0.61 21.83 19.93
N ASP A 157 0.84 23.14 19.76
CA ASP A 157 0.15 24.21 20.49
C ASP A 157 -1.17 24.66 19.82
N GLU A 158 -1.50 24.04 18.67
CA GLU A 158 -2.70 24.32 17.87
C GLU A 158 -2.83 25.78 17.39
N THR A 159 -1.75 26.55 17.41
CA THR A 159 -1.76 27.95 16.91
C THR A 159 -1.54 28.02 15.40
N LYS A 160 -1.03 26.96 14.80
CA LYS A 160 -0.76 26.86 13.36
C LYS A 160 -1.27 25.54 12.78
N ILE A 161 -1.48 25.54 11.48
CA ILE A 161 -1.82 24.36 10.71
C ILE A 161 -0.95 24.30 9.46
N LEU A 162 -0.40 23.12 9.19
CA LEU A 162 0.17 22.77 7.90
C LEU A 162 -0.95 22.24 7.01
N ILE A 163 -1.03 22.71 5.78
CA ILE A 163 -1.97 22.29 4.73
C ILE A 163 -1.15 21.79 3.54
N ILE A 164 -1.48 20.60 3.05
CA ILE A 164 -0.97 20.06 1.78
C ILE A 164 -1.98 20.45 0.71
N LYS A 165 -1.52 21.12 -0.34
CA LYS A 165 -2.33 21.43 -1.52
C LYS A 165 -1.49 21.42 -2.77
N ASN A 166 -2.11 21.16 -3.91
CA ASN A 166 -1.43 21.12 -5.19
C ASN A 166 -1.14 22.54 -5.72
N ILE A 167 0.01 22.70 -6.35
CA ILE A 167 0.41 23.87 -7.14
C ILE A 167 0.60 23.44 -8.59
N LYS A 168 0.52 24.40 -9.52
CA LYS A 168 0.77 24.15 -10.94
C LYS A 168 2.22 23.68 -11.15
N TYR A 169 2.37 22.62 -11.95
CA TYR A 169 3.67 22.11 -12.39
C TYR A 169 3.69 21.95 -13.92
N GLY A 170 4.88 22.15 -14.52
CA GLY A 170 5.07 21.99 -15.95
C GLY A 170 4.33 23.06 -16.79
N LYS A 171 4.29 22.81 -18.10
CA LYS A 171 3.69 23.72 -19.08
C LYS A 171 2.31 23.23 -19.51
N ARG A 172 1.35 24.14 -19.60
CA ARG A 172 0.07 23.91 -20.27
C ARG A 172 0.14 24.43 -21.70
N VAL A 173 -0.68 23.89 -22.59
CA VAL A 173 -0.79 24.36 -23.99
C VAL A 173 -1.02 25.89 -24.04
N THR A 174 -1.87 26.41 -23.17
CA THR A 174 -2.19 27.84 -23.09
C THR A 174 -1.04 28.74 -22.63
N ASP A 175 0.00 28.19 -22.00
CA ASP A 175 1.20 28.97 -21.62
C ASP A 175 2.04 29.31 -22.86
N GLU A 176 2.10 28.44 -23.85
CA GLU A 176 2.80 28.66 -25.10
C GLU A 176 1.88 29.17 -26.24
N TYR A 177 0.64 28.70 -26.22
CA TYR A 177 -0.37 29.02 -27.24
C TYR A 177 -1.66 29.56 -26.59
N PRO A 178 -1.68 30.83 -26.11
CA PRO A 178 -2.82 31.38 -25.36
C PRO A 178 -4.16 31.37 -26.14
N ASN A 179 -4.11 31.23 -27.46
CA ASN A 179 -5.29 31.19 -28.32
C ASN A 179 -5.87 29.79 -28.53
N LEU A 180 -5.24 28.75 -27.94
CA LEU A 180 -5.63 27.35 -28.08
C LEU A 180 -6.21 26.79 -26.77
N ASP A 181 -7.16 27.50 -26.20
CA ASP A 181 -7.81 27.17 -24.91
C ASP A 181 -8.61 25.84 -24.94
N LYS A 182 -8.87 25.30 -26.13
CA LYS A 182 -9.57 24.01 -26.32
C LYS A 182 -8.64 22.87 -26.69
N ALA A 183 -7.36 23.12 -26.82
CA ALA A 183 -6.39 22.04 -27.06
C ALA A 183 -6.13 21.29 -25.75
N ASP A 184 -6.20 19.96 -25.82
CA ASP A 184 -6.05 19.04 -24.69
C ASP A 184 -4.75 18.20 -24.74
N ALA A 185 -3.79 18.63 -25.56
CA ALA A 185 -2.48 17.99 -25.64
C ALA A 185 -1.62 18.24 -24.40
N HIS A 186 -0.83 17.26 -24.02
CA HIS A 186 0.28 17.45 -23.07
C HIS A 186 1.56 17.87 -23.84
N ILE A 187 2.23 18.92 -23.37
CA ILE A 187 3.56 19.32 -23.85
C ILE A 187 4.59 18.76 -22.87
N VAL A 188 5.44 17.87 -23.33
CA VAL A 188 6.41 17.13 -22.51
C VAL A 188 7.80 17.38 -23.08
N ASP A 189 8.67 18.00 -22.30
CA ASP A 189 10.06 18.30 -22.67
C ASP A 189 11.08 17.42 -21.92
N ASP A 190 10.66 16.79 -20.79
CA ASP A 190 11.52 15.98 -19.92
C ASP A 190 10.76 14.81 -19.29
N LEU A 191 11.46 13.95 -18.55
CA LEU A 191 10.88 12.82 -17.82
C LEU A 191 10.07 13.29 -16.60
N MET A 192 9.44 12.33 -15.88
CA MET A 192 8.51 12.56 -14.78
C MET A 192 7.23 13.26 -15.26
N TYR A 193 6.74 12.93 -16.45
CA TYR A 193 5.48 13.47 -16.99
C TYR A 193 4.25 12.63 -16.61
N LYS A 194 4.44 11.44 -16.09
CA LYS A 194 3.41 10.55 -15.55
C LYS A 194 3.82 10.03 -14.18
N HIS A 195 2.85 9.82 -13.30
CA HIS A 195 3.08 9.24 -11.99
C HIS A 195 1.86 8.43 -11.55
N TRP A 196 2.03 7.13 -11.31
CA TRP A 196 1.00 6.18 -10.92
C TRP A 196 -0.14 6.05 -11.94
N ASP A 197 -1.14 6.96 -11.92
CA ASP A 197 -2.31 6.98 -12.80
C ASP A 197 -2.64 8.39 -13.33
N GLU A 198 -1.74 9.34 -13.11
CA GLU A 198 -1.91 10.76 -13.45
C GLU A 198 -0.84 11.25 -14.41
N TRP A 199 -1.20 12.21 -15.27
CA TRP A 199 -0.26 13.11 -15.92
C TRP A 199 0.15 14.19 -14.95
N VAL A 200 1.45 14.42 -14.77
CA VAL A 200 1.98 15.38 -13.80
C VAL A 200 1.81 16.79 -14.33
N THR A 201 0.73 17.44 -13.93
CA THR A 201 0.40 18.84 -14.25
C THR A 201 0.32 19.72 -13.00
N GLU A 202 0.33 19.10 -11.84
CA GLU A 202 0.33 19.70 -10.51
C GLU A 202 1.16 18.84 -9.57
N ILE A 203 1.77 19.47 -8.56
CA ILE A 203 2.53 18.80 -7.50
C ILE A 203 2.07 19.28 -6.13
N PRO A 204 2.08 18.43 -5.08
CA PRO A 204 1.74 18.86 -3.73
C PRO A 204 2.85 19.69 -3.11
N HIS A 205 2.45 20.78 -2.41
CA HIS A 205 3.30 21.60 -1.58
C HIS A 205 2.73 21.74 -0.16
N PRO A 206 3.59 21.90 0.86
CA PRO A 206 3.19 22.21 2.22
C PRO A 206 3.03 23.73 2.43
N PHE A 207 1.87 24.11 2.92
CA PHE A 207 1.54 25.49 3.28
C PHE A 207 1.32 25.59 4.78
N ILE A 208 1.67 26.72 5.40
CA ILE A 208 1.40 27.01 6.81
C ILE A 208 0.48 28.20 6.92
N ALA A 209 -0.48 28.12 7.85
CA ALA A 209 -1.34 29.23 8.23
C ALA A 209 -1.50 29.32 9.74
N ASP A 210 -1.81 30.51 10.25
CA ASP A 210 -2.26 30.70 11.62
C ASP A 210 -3.67 30.14 11.79
N VAL A 211 -3.92 29.48 12.90
CA VAL A 211 -5.27 29.05 13.33
C VAL A 211 -5.96 30.22 13.98
N THR A 212 -7.19 30.49 13.56
CA THR A 212 -8.02 31.63 14.06
C THR A 212 -9.33 31.08 14.63
N ALA A 213 -10.09 31.94 15.30
CA ALA A 213 -11.41 31.57 15.83
C ALA A 213 -12.42 31.22 14.72
N GLU A 214 -12.19 31.71 13.50
CA GLU A 214 -13.10 31.56 12.35
C GLU A 214 -12.59 30.57 11.28
N GLY A 215 -11.41 29.94 11.50
CA GLY A 215 -10.79 29.03 10.55
C GLY A 215 -9.27 29.24 10.48
N ILE A 216 -8.73 29.55 9.31
CA ILE A 216 -7.29 29.74 9.10
C ILE A 216 -6.98 31.10 8.50
N GLY A 217 -5.78 31.61 8.78
CA GLY A 217 -5.23 32.84 8.17
C GLY A 217 -4.74 32.59 6.73
N GLN A 218 -3.90 33.53 6.28
CA GLN A 218 -3.27 33.43 4.97
C GLN A 218 -2.31 32.24 4.91
N LEU A 219 -2.40 31.46 3.84
CA LEU A 219 -1.48 30.37 3.54
C LEU A 219 -0.13 30.90 3.08
N LYS A 220 0.95 30.38 3.64
CA LYS A 220 2.33 30.61 3.23
C LYS A 220 2.91 29.29 2.74
N ASP A 221 3.31 29.22 1.49
CA ASP A 221 4.07 28.12 0.94
C ASP A 221 5.47 28.09 1.55
N ILE A 222 5.88 26.99 2.19
CA ILE A 222 7.23 26.88 2.77
C ILE A 222 8.28 26.40 1.77
N MET A 223 7.85 26.02 0.56
CA MET A 223 8.67 25.64 -0.57
C MET A 223 8.44 26.59 -1.78
N GLU A 224 8.03 27.85 -1.51
CA GLU A 224 7.70 28.83 -2.56
C GLU A 224 8.83 28.95 -3.60
N GLY A 225 8.47 28.74 -4.87
CA GLY A 225 9.40 28.80 -6.00
C GLY A 225 10.22 27.53 -6.24
N GLU A 226 10.07 26.49 -5.43
CA GLU A 226 10.68 25.20 -5.64
C GLU A 226 9.79 24.32 -6.53
N PRO A 227 10.33 23.63 -7.56
CA PRO A 227 9.56 22.76 -8.44
C PRO A 227 9.49 21.31 -7.93
N TYR A 228 9.55 21.10 -6.63
CA TYR A 228 9.65 19.77 -6.01
C TYR A 228 8.40 19.39 -5.26
N GLU A 229 7.96 18.16 -5.39
CA GLU A 229 6.80 17.65 -4.66
C GLU A 229 7.11 17.39 -3.17
N CYS A 230 6.18 17.75 -2.31
CA CYS A 230 6.18 17.38 -0.90
C CYS A 230 4.73 17.34 -0.35
N PRO A 231 4.23 16.18 0.06
CA PRO A 231 4.87 14.87 0.17
C PRO A 231 5.20 14.22 -1.19
N MET A 232 6.11 13.24 -1.17
CA MET A 232 6.53 12.54 -2.38
C MET A 232 5.41 11.64 -2.91
N LYS A 233 5.07 11.79 -4.17
CA LYS A 233 4.11 10.90 -4.85
C LYS A 233 4.73 9.49 -5.09
N PRO A 234 3.92 8.41 -5.32
CA PRO A 234 2.45 8.44 -5.34
C PRO A 234 1.81 8.23 -3.97
N PHE A 235 2.55 7.86 -2.94
CA PHE A 235 1.98 7.36 -1.67
C PHE A 235 2.36 8.18 -0.43
N GLY A 236 3.12 9.26 -0.57
CA GLY A 236 3.43 10.17 0.53
C GLY A 236 2.22 10.95 1.02
N GLY A 237 2.15 11.19 2.32
CA GLY A 237 1.09 11.91 3.00
C GLY A 237 1.62 12.73 4.18
N VAL A 238 0.76 12.98 5.16
CA VAL A 238 1.10 13.77 6.36
C VAL A 238 2.23 13.19 7.21
N GLU A 239 2.53 11.90 7.08
CA GLU A 239 3.68 11.23 7.71
C GLU A 239 5.03 11.73 7.20
N SER A 240 5.04 12.43 6.06
CA SER A 240 6.23 13.11 5.55
C SER A 240 6.62 14.34 6.38
N PHE A 241 5.78 14.76 7.33
CA PHE A 241 5.95 15.98 8.13
C PHE A 241 5.94 15.67 9.62
N ALA A 242 6.75 16.41 10.38
CA ALA A 242 6.74 16.38 11.84
C ALA A 242 6.99 17.77 12.42
N TRP A 243 6.07 18.23 13.27
CA TRP A 243 6.29 19.44 14.07
C TRP A 243 7.26 19.16 15.21
N THR A 244 8.13 20.12 15.52
CA THR A 244 8.82 20.10 16.82
C THR A 244 7.80 20.28 17.95
N PRO A 245 8.00 19.65 19.13
CA PRO A 245 7.07 19.79 20.26
C PRO A 245 6.83 21.21 20.75
N ASP A 246 7.74 22.16 20.46
CA ASP A 246 7.60 23.58 20.78
C ASP A 246 6.93 24.39 19.66
N SER A 247 6.45 23.73 18.61
CA SER A 247 5.72 24.31 17.48
C SER A 247 6.50 25.36 16.64
N LYS A 248 7.85 25.37 16.72
CA LYS A 248 8.67 26.38 16.03
C LYS A 248 9.25 25.93 14.71
N MET A 249 9.41 24.62 14.52
CA MET A 249 10.01 24.07 13.32
C MET A 249 9.19 22.90 12.79
N ILE A 250 9.37 22.60 11.50
CA ILE A 250 8.78 21.43 10.83
C ILE A 250 9.90 20.66 10.15
N ALA A 251 10.03 19.37 10.48
CA ALA A 251 10.81 18.46 9.67
C ALA A 251 9.93 17.91 8.55
N TYR A 252 10.46 17.80 7.33
CA TYR A 252 9.76 17.19 6.20
C TYR A 252 10.69 16.41 5.30
N SER A 253 10.17 15.37 4.63
CA SER A 253 10.92 14.59 3.64
C SER A 253 10.53 14.97 2.23
N SER A 254 11.53 15.20 1.36
CA SER A 254 11.32 15.52 -0.04
C SER A 254 12.49 15.02 -0.89
N ARG A 255 12.19 14.63 -2.13
CA ARG A 255 13.19 14.34 -3.17
C ARG A 255 13.31 15.55 -4.07
N LYS A 256 14.23 16.47 -3.75
CA LYS A 256 14.42 17.72 -4.50
C LYS A 256 15.24 17.48 -5.78
N LYS A 257 14.62 16.82 -6.74
CA LYS A 257 15.16 16.51 -8.07
C LYS A 257 14.09 16.74 -9.12
N GLU A 258 14.51 16.95 -10.39
CA GLU A 258 13.63 17.17 -11.53
C GLU A 258 14.01 16.26 -12.70
N GLY A 259 13.08 16.06 -13.61
CA GLY A 259 13.30 15.43 -14.92
C GLY A 259 13.95 14.06 -14.83
N ILE A 260 15.02 13.88 -15.57
CA ILE A 260 15.76 12.62 -15.62
C ILE A 260 16.37 12.24 -14.26
N ASP A 261 16.85 13.21 -13.47
CA ASP A 261 17.44 12.94 -12.15
C ASP A 261 16.39 12.44 -11.17
N TYR A 262 15.17 12.99 -11.21
CA TYR A 262 14.03 12.47 -10.44
C TYR A 262 13.68 11.03 -10.85
N SER A 263 13.65 10.77 -12.16
CA SER A 263 13.22 9.48 -12.71
C SER A 263 14.19 8.34 -12.43
N LEU A 264 15.46 8.63 -12.14
CA LEU A 264 16.49 7.62 -11.90
C LEU A 264 16.89 7.45 -10.43
N SER A 265 16.46 8.38 -9.55
CA SER A 265 16.90 8.43 -8.16
C SER A 265 15.75 8.20 -7.18
N THR A 266 16.03 7.49 -6.09
CA THR A 266 15.15 7.39 -4.91
C THR A 266 15.65 8.26 -3.76
N ASN A 267 16.76 8.98 -3.94
CA ASN A 267 17.37 9.78 -2.89
C ASN A 267 16.47 10.95 -2.47
N SER A 268 15.97 10.90 -1.24
CA SER A 268 15.22 11.96 -0.57
C SER A 268 15.88 12.31 0.75
N ASP A 269 15.77 13.57 1.14
CA ASP A 269 16.35 14.09 2.36
C ASP A 269 15.29 14.54 3.37
N ILE A 270 15.69 14.59 4.65
CA ILE A 270 14.93 15.25 5.71
C ILE A 270 15.39 16.72 5.78
N TYR A 271 14.45 17.63 5.64
CA TYR A 271 14.60 19.06 5.75
C TYR A 271 13.98 19.55 7.05
N LEU A 272 14.56 20.60 7.63
CA LEU A 272 14.06 21.26 8.83
C LEU A 272 13.80 22.74 8.53
N TYR A 273 12.53 23.13 8.49
CA TYR A 273 12.09 24.50 8.25
C TYR A 273 11.85 25.24 9.57
N ASP A 274 12.50 26.39 9.79
CA ASP A 274 12.28 27.27 10.93
C ASP A 274 11.23 28.33 10.61
N LEU A 275 10.12 28.34 11.35
CA LEU A 275 9.02 29.28 11.13
C LEU A 275 9.38 30.74 11.46
N THR A 276 10.38 30.95 12.31
CA THR A 276 10.79 32.28 12.77
C THR A 276 11.66 32.99 11.73
N THR A 277 12.63 32.24 11.17
CA THR A 277 13.57 32.80 10.19
C THR A 277 13.09 32.60 8.75
N GLY A 278 12.29 31.56 8.51
CA GLY A 278 11.89 31.13 7.17
C GLY A 278 13.01 30.37 6.43
N GLU A 279 14.05 29.93 7.12
CA GLU A 279 15.17 29.20 6.56
C GLU A 279 14.95 27.67 6.65
N THR A 280 15.49 26.93 5.69
CA THR A 280 15.45 25.46 5.63
C THR A 280 16.86 24.91 5.73
N GLU A 281 17.09 23.98 6.67
CA GLU A 281 18.33 23.21 6.84
C GLU A 281 18.11 21.80 6.27
N ILE A 282 19.08 21.24 5.54
CA ILE A 282 19.10 19.83 5.15
C ILE A 282 19.76 19.04 6.28
N LEU A 283 19.10 18.00 6.78
CA LEU A 283 19.63 17.20 7.89
C LEU A 283 20.37 15.95 7.43
N THR A 284 20.09 15.43 6.23
CA THR A 284 20.57 14.12 5.76
C THR A 284 21.29 14.14 4.41
N ASP A 285 21.85 15.28 4.01
CA ASP A 285 22.55 15.49 2.73
C ASP A 285 23.74 14.55 2.48
N CYS A 286 24.22 13.86 3.53
CA CYS A 286 25.27 12.85 3.45
C CYS A 286 24.75 11.42 3.24
N MET A 287 23.41 11.23 3.18
CA MET A 287 22.76 9.93 3.03
C MET A 287 22.27 9.74 1.61
N MET A 288 22.07 8.47 1.21
CA MET A 288 21.55 8.10 -0.10
C MET A 288 20.29 7.25 0.10
N GLY A 289 19.50 7.10 -0.97
CA GLY A 289 18.23 6.37 -0.90
C GLY A 289 17.11 7.17 -0.24
N TYR A 290 16.06 6.48 0.18
CA TYR A 290 14.93 7.16 0.81
C TYR A 290 15.18 7.48 2.28
N ASP A 291 15.12 8.77 2.65
CA ASP A 291 14.95 9.25 4.01
C ASP A 291 13.51 9.74 4.20
N THR A 292 12.75 9.11 5.08
CA THR A 292 11.30 9.32 5.18
C THR A 292 10.78 9.20 6.61
N ASN A 293 9.55 9.67 6.83
CA ASN A 293 8.80 9.49 8.08
C ASN A 293 9.53 10.06 9.30
N PRO A 294 9.90 11.34 9.30
CA PRO A 294 10.53 11.98 10.45
C PRO A 294 9.57 12.01 11.65
N VAL A 295 10.06 11.70 12.85
CA VAL A 295 9.28 11.77 14.09
C VAL A 295 10.16 12.30 15.22
N PHE A 296 9.74 13.40 15.87
CA PHE A 296 10.46 13.94 17.03
C PHE A 296 10.18 13.11 18.29
N SER A 297 11.21 12.99 19.13
CA SER A 297 11.03 12.49 20.49
C SER A 297 10.06 13.39 21.27
N PRO A 298 9.39 12.90 22.35
CA PRO A 298 8.45 13.71 23.13
C PRO A 298 9.03 15.01 23.69
N LYS A 299 10.35 15.10 23.85
CA LYS A 299 11.05 16.31 24.29
C LYS A 299 11.58 17.18 23.16
N GLY A 300 11.54 16.69 21.92
CA GLY A 300 12.15 17.37 20.78
C GLY A 300 13.68 17.37 20.75
N ASP A 301 14.34 16.68 21.68
CA ASP A 301 15.80 16.57 21.74
C ASP A 301 16.39 15.58 20.73
N LYS A 302 15.55 14.76 20.11
CA LYS A 302 15.91 13.77 19.08
C LYS A 302 14.92 13.77 17.95
N LEU A 303 15.41 13.45 16.75
CA LEU A 303 14.61 13.15 15.56
C LEU A 303 14.92 11.72 15.12
N ALA A 304 13.89 10.91 14.90
CA ALA A 304 14.02 9.59 14.29
C ALA A 304 13.39 9.60 12.89
N TRP A 305 13.92 8.80 11.97
CA TRP A 305 13.36 8.60 10.63
C TRP A 305 13.69 7.22 10.08
N LEU A 306 13.04 6.85 8.99
CA LEU A 306 13.36 5.65 8.22
C LEU A 306 14.31 6.01 7.09
N SER A 307 15.40 5.25 6.94
CA SER A 307 16.45 5.50 5.96
C SER A 307 16.81 4.24 5.18
N MET A 308 16.86 4.34 3.86
CA MET A 308 17.47 3.35 2.97
C MET A 308 18.91 3.73 2.66
N GLU A 309 19.72 2.77 2.22
CA GLU A 309 21.14 2.99 1.99
C GLU A 309 21.47 3.36 0.55
N HIS A 310 20.76 2.75 -0.42
CA HIS A 310 21.15 2.83 -1.82
C HIS A 310 20.19 3.69 -2.65
N ASP A 311 20.74 4.64 -3.39
CA ASP A 311 19.99 5.40 -4.38
C ASP A 311 19.52 4.48 -5.52
N GLY A 312 18.27 4.65 -5.95
CA GLY A 312 17.62 3.83 -6.98
C GLY A 312 17.07 2.50 -6.49
N TYR A 313 17.39 2.05 -5.28
CA TYR A 313 16.91 0.79 -4.73
C TYR A 313 15.70 0.99 -3.81
N GLU A 314 14.53 1.04 -4.39
CA GLU A 314 13.27 1.31 -3.69
C GLU A 314 12.88 0.24 -2.63
N SER A 315 13.39 -0.97 -2.77
CA SER A 315 13.11 -2.08 -1.85
C SER A 315 14.26 -2.39 -0.90
N ASP A 316 15.17 -1.46 -0.71
CA ASP A 316 16.25 -1.57 0.26
C ASP A 316 15.72 -1.65 1.69
N LYS A 317 16.56 -2.07 2.62
CA LYS A 317 16.22 -2.11 4.04
C LYS A 317 15.94 -0.71 4.58
N ASN A 318 14.72 -0.46 5.08
CA ASN A 318 14.48 0.69 5.93
C ASN A 318 15.17 0.48 7.28
N ARG A 319 16.15 1.34 7.58
CA ARG A 319 16.84 1.44 8.86
C ARG A 319 16.16 2.47 9.75
N ILE A 320 16.34 2.39 11.06
CA ILE A 320 15.92 3.43 12.01
C ILE A 320 17.13 4.29 12.36
N PHE A 321 17.18 5.51 11.87
CA PHE A 321 18.16 6.50 12.29
C PHE A 321 17.58 7.40 13.38
N VAL A 322 18.45 7.83 14.30
CA VAL A 322 18.16 8.83 15.32
C VAL A 322 19.24 9.89 15.33
N MET A 323 18.85 11.15 15.24
CA MET A 323 19.73 12.33 15.37
C MET A 323 19.51 13.01 16.72
N ASP A 324 20.59 13.35 17.41
CA ASP A 324 20.56 14.31 18.51
C ASP A 324 20.44 15.74 17.94
N MET A 325 19.37 16.43 18.25
CA MET A 325 19.05 17.74 17.63
C MET A 325 20.01 18.85 18.00
N LYS A 326 20.81 18.67 19.06
CA LYS A 326 21.79 19.67 19.49
C LYS A 326 23.16 19.46 18.86
N SER A 327 23.65 18.21 18.87
CA SER A 327 24.98 17.87 18.33
C SER A 327 24.96 17.54 16.84
N ARG A 328 23.79 17.22 16.27
CA ARG A 328 23.58 16.69 14.91
C ARG A 328 24.24 15.31 14.70
N GLU A 329 24.63 14.64 15.78
CA GLU A 329 25.15 13.28 15.71
C GLU A 329 24.01 12.30 15.36
N MET A 330 24.25 11.45 14.35
CA MET A 330 23.32 10.43 13.86
C MET A 330 23.76 9.03 14.30
N THR A 331 22.80 8.20 14.62
CA THR A 331 23.01 6.78 14.98
C THR A 331 22.06 5.89 14.24
N ASP A 332 22.55 4.88 13.53
CA ASP A 332 21.73 3.76 13.03
C ASP A 332 21.43 2.82 14.20
N LEU A 333 20.19 2.79 14.65
CA LEU A 333 19.78 1.87 15.72
C LEU A 333 19.61 0.43 15.23
N THR A 334 19.50 0.23 13.91
CA THR A 334 19.21 -1.05 13.27
C THR A 334 20.37 -1.61 12.45
N GLU A 335 21.60 -1.15 12.73
CA GLU A 335 22.83 -1.65 12.06
C GLU A 335 22.92 -3.18 12.12
N GLU A 336 22.71 -3.76 13.31
CA GLU A 336 22.75 -5.21 13.57
C GLU A 336 21.38 -5.92 13.30
N TRP A 337 20.36 -5.20 12.82
CA TRP A 337 19.03 -5.73 12.55
C TRP A 337 18.86 -6.00 11.06
N ASP A 338 18.71 -7.27 10.67
CA ASP A 338 18.72 -7.72 9.28
C ASP A 338 17.34 -7.71 8.60
N TYR A 339 16.40 -6.87 9.05
CA TYR A 339 15.06 -6.80 8.49
C TYR A 339 14.62 -5.35 8.27
N THR A 340 13.80 -5.12 7.23
CA THR A 340 13.25 -3.80 6.95
C THR A 340 12.24 -3.38 8.01
N VAL A 341 12.17 -2.07 8.29
CA VAL A 341 11.22 -1.46 9.24
C VAL A 341 10.14 -0.69 8.48
N ASN A 342 8.89 -0.77 8.92
CA ASN A 342 7.77 -0.15 8.22
C ASN A 342 7.18 1.08 8.90
N GLU A 343 6.99 1.02 10.20
CA GLU A 343 6.40 2.11 10.99
C GLU A 343 7.17 2.27 12.29
N ILE A 344 7.37 3.51 12.71
CA ILE A 344 8.04 3.85 13.97
C ILE A 344 7.21 4.81 14.82
N ALA A 345 7.27 4.65 16.14
CA ALA A 345 6.70 5.60 17.10
C ALA A 345 7.51 5.62 18.39
N TRP A 346 7.70 6.80 18.97
CA TRP A 346 8.38 6.94 20.25
C TRP A 346 7.56 6.40 21.42
N SER A 347 8.23 5.79 22.39
CA SER A 347 7.69 5.60 23.74
C SER A 347 7.46 6.97 24.40
N ALA A 348 6.48 7.07 25.30
CA ALA A 348 6.15 8.32 25.96
C ALA A 348 7.32 8.93 26.79
N ASP A 349 8.25 8.11 27.25
CA ASP A 349 9.45 8.58 28.00
C ASP A 349 10.67 8.86 27.08
N GLY A 350 10.54 8.59 25.77
CA GLY A 350 11.57 8.83 24.77
C GLY A 350 12.78 7.90 24.85
N LYS A 351 12.67 6.75 25.53
CA LYS A 351 13.78 5.80 25.67
C LYS A 351 13.77 4.66 24.67
N GLU A 352 12.62 4.38 24.09
CA GLU A 352 12.42 3.34 23.10
C GLU A 352 11.69 3.88 21.89
N LEU A 353 11.92 3.27 20.73
CA LEU A 353 11.08 3.34 19.57
C LEU A 353 10.35 2.02 19.42
N TYR A 354 9.05 2.08 19.21
CA TYR A 354 8.26 0.94 18.77
C TYR A 354 8.25 0.91 17.25
N PHE A 355 8.29 -0.29 16.67
CA PHE A 355 8.26 -0.44 15.22
C PHE A 355 7.60 -1.74 14.78
N ILE A 356 7.15 -1.77 13.54
CA ILE A 356 6.60 -2.94 12.86
C ILE A 356 7.61 -3.39 11.80
N ALA A 357 7.85 -4.69 11.69
CA ALA A 357 8.72 -5.26 10.67
C ALA A 357 8.19 -6.62 10.21
N PRO A 358 8.27 -6.95 8.90
CA PRO A 358 8.05 -8.32 8.44
C PRO A 358 9.16 -9.22 9.01
N TYR A 359 8.73 -10.31 9.67
CA TYR A 359 9.65 -11.18 10.38
C TYR A 359 9.18 -12.64 10.31
N HIS A 360 9.86 -13.44 9.50
CA HIS A 360 9.59 -14.87 9.29
C HIS A 360 8.12 -15.20 8.93
N GLY A 361 7.51 -14.33 8.14
CA GLY A 361 6.13 -14.43 7.63
C GLY A 361 5.22 -13.30 8.13
N PRO A 362 4.79 -13.26 9.40
CA PRO A 362 3.97 -12.17 9.93
C PRO A 362 4.76 -10.86 10.11
N SER A 363 4.03 -9.79 10.46
CA SER A 363 4.59 -8.47 10.75
C SER A 363 4.32 -8.05 12.20
N PRO A 364 5.09 -8.58 13.20
CA PRO A 364 4.92 -8.26 14.61
C PRO A 364 5.40 -6.85 14.98
N ILE A 365 5.06 -6.43 16.21
CA ILE A 365 5.55 -5.21 16.84
C ILE A 365 6.80 -5.53 17.65
N PHE A 366 7.82 -4.67 17.52
CA PHE A 366 9.04 -4.67 18.31
C PHE A 366 9.25 -3.35 19.04
N SER A 367 10.10 -3.35 20.06
CA SER A 367 10.74 -2.14 20.58
C SER A 367 12.24 -2.18 20.37
N ILE A 368 12.87 -1.01 20.18
CA ILE A 368 14.29 -0.83 20.16
C ILE A 368 14.71 0.26 21.17
N ASN A 369 15.67 -0.05 22.02
CA ASN A 369 16.18 0.89 23.00
C ASN A 369 17.16 1.86 22.38
N VAL A 370 16.87 3.17 22.47
CA VAL A 370 17.63 4.23 21.78
C VAL A 370 19.09 4.34 22.26
N LYS A 371 19.40 3.88 23.48
CA LYS A 371 20.75 3.99 24.05
C LYS A 371 21.68 2.84 23.63
N ASN A 372 21.14 1.64 23.44
CA ASN A 372 21.96 0.43 23.24
C ASN A 372 21.49 -0.46 22.11
N SER A 373 20.58 0.03 21.29
CA SER A 373 20.03 -0.64 20.09
C SER A 373 19.45 -2.04 20.34
N LYS A 374 19.08 -2.35 21.60
CA LYS A 374 18.52 -3.66 21.92
C LYS A 374 17.09 -3.77 21.40
N VAL A 375 16.88 -4.69 20.47
CA VAL A 375 15.56 -5.05 19.93
C VAL A 375 14.87 -6.06 20.87
N THR A 376 13.57 -5.87 21.09
CA THR A 376 12.72 -6.78 21.88
C THR A 376 11.39 -6.99 21.18
N PRO A 377 10.96 -8.23 20.89
CA PRO A 377 9.63 -8.49 20.34
C PRO A 377 8.54 -8.22 21.40
N LEU A 378 7.47 -7.56 21.01
CA LEU A 378 6.33 -7.22 21.87
C LEU A 378 5.12 -8.10 21.62
N THR A 379 4.98 -8.64 20.41
CA THR A 379 3.85 -9.48 20.00
C THR A 379 4.33 -10.81 19.44
N GLN A 380 3.49 -11.85 19.55
CA GLN A 380 3.81 -13.21 19.11
C GLN A 380 2.69 -13.84 18.26
N ALA A 381 1.61 -13.11 18.00
CA ALA A 381 0.52 -13.61 17.17
C ALA A 381 0.99 -13.83 15.73
N ILE A 382 0.46 -14.86 15.07
CA ILE A 382 0.63 -15.07 13.63
C ILE A 382 -0.36 -14.14 12.93
N ALA A 383 0.00 -12.87 12.86
CA ALA A 383 -0.82 -11.79 12.33
C ALA A 383 0.05 -10.62 11.87
N ASP A 384 -0.49 -9.74 11.07
CA ASP A 384 0.16 -8.51 10.67
C ASP A 384 -0.39 -7.34 11.48
N TYR A 385 0.52 -6.57 12.07
CA TYR A 385 0.23 -5.26 12.63
C TYR A 385 0.54 -4.21 11.56
N VAL A 386 -0.37 -3.23 11.40
CA VAL A 386 -0.27 -2.24 10.31
C VAL A 386 -0.37 -0.80 10.80
N ALA A 387 -0.64 -0.61 12.08
CA ALA A 387 -0.53 0.68 12.74
C ALA A 387 -0.27 0.47 14.24
N LEU A 388 0.42 1.41 14.87
CA LEU A 388 0.68 1.42 16.30
C LEU A 388 0.55 2.83 16.88
N ARG A 389 -0.07 2.92 18.09
CA ARG A 389 -0.29 4.17 18.83
C ARG A 389 0.06 3.94 20.29
N PRO A 390 1.27 4.36 20.73
CA PRO A 390 1.71 4.16 22.11
C PRO A 390 0.90 5.00 23.10
N LEU A 391 0.60 4.40 24.24
CA LEU A 391 -0.01 5.05 25.41
C LEU A 391 1.05 5.42 26.45
N ALA A 392 0.75 6.40 27.28
CA ALA A 392 1.65 6.88 28.33
C ALA A 392 2.04 5.80 29.35
N ASP A 393 1.21 4.78 29.55
CA ASP A 393 1.45 3.65 30.45
C ASP A 393 2.26 2.50 29.82
N GLY A 394 2.72 2.69 28.56
CA GLY A 394 3.53 1.73 27.81
C GLY A 394 2.73 0.64 27.09
N LYS A 395 1.39 0.71 27.09
CA LYS A 395 0.55 -0.09 26.20
C LYS A 395 0.55 0.51 24.79
N ILE A 396 0.12 -0.28 23.83
CA ILE A 396 0.04 0.14 22.41
C ILE A 396 -1.34 -0.21 21.89
N VAL A 397 -2.05 0.78 21.34
CA VAL A 397 -3.20 0.51 20.48
C VAL A 397 -2.68 0.20 19.09
N ALA A 398 -3.11 -0.91 18.52
CA ALA A 398 -2.63 -1.42 17.25
C ALA A 398 -3.78 -1.82 16.33
N LEU A 399 -3.60 -1.64 15.05
CA LEU A 399 -4.46 -2.19 14.00
C LEU A 399 -3.86 -3.51 13.54
N ARG A 400 -4.65 -4.59 13.53
CA ARG A 400 -4.19 -5.95 13.27
C ARG A 400 -5.16 -6.71 12.35
N HIS A 401 -4.60 -7.50 11.44
CA HIS A 401 -5.33 -8.47 10.63
C HIS A 401 -4.55 -9.79 10.50
N SER A 402 -5.19 -10.78 9.90
CA SER A 402 -4.52 -12.00 9.45
C SER A 402 -5.13 -12.51 8.14
N LEU A 403 -4.62 -13.61 7.61
CA LEU A 403 -5.24 -14.32 6.47
C LEU A 403 -6.70 -14.75 6.77
N GLU A 404 -7.09 -14.80 8.04
CA GLU A 404 -8.39 -15.27 8.48
C GLU A 404 -9.41 -14.16 8.77
N TYR A 405 -8.97 -12.94 9.02
CA TYR A 405 -9.86 -11.81 9.37
C TYR A 405 -9.25 -10.45 8.96
N PRO A 406 -10.12 -9.47 8.60
CA PRO A 406 -9.70 -8.11 8.26
C PRO A 406 -9.25 -7.32 9.49
N ASN A 407 -8.85 -6.07 9.28
CA ASN A 407 -8.45 -5.18 10.34
C ASN A 407 -9.48 -5.05 11.46
N GLU A 408 -9.00 -5.23 12.70
CA GLU A 408 -9.65 -4.83 13.93
C GLU A 408 -8.61 -4.14 14.84
N ILE A 409 -9.10 -3.35 15.79
CA ILE A 409 -8.25 -2.61 16.74
C ILE A 409 -7.99 -3.48 17.97
N PHE A 410 -6.73 -3.55 18.38
CA PHE A 410 -6.26 -4.28 19.54
C PHE A 410 -5.50 -3.37 20.49
N ILE A 411 -5.49 -3.72 21.76
CA ILE A 411 -4.55 -3.18 22.74
C ILE A 411 -3.53 -4.26 23.10
N VAL A 412 -2.25 -3.89 23.02
CA VAL A 412 -1.11 -4.74 23.32
C VAL A 412 -0.50 -4.27 24.64
N ASP A 413 -0.31 -5.18 25.58
CA ASP A 413 0.36 -4.94 26.85
C ASP A 413 1.30 -6.11 27.22
N LYS A 414 1.98 -6.01 28.37
CA LYS A 414 2.90 -7.06 28.86
C LYS A 414 2.23 -8.40 29.15
N LYS A 415 0.90 -8.46 29.21
CA LYS A 415 0.10 -9.67 29.49
C LYS A 415 -0.37 -10.33 28.20
N GLY A 416 -0.29 -9.64 27.07
CA GLY A 416 -0.75 -10.11 25.78
C GLY A 416 -1.59 -9.07 25.05
N GLU A 417 -2.53 -9.52 24.26
CA GLU A 417 -3.32 -8.72 23.33
C GLU A 417 -4.81 -8.89 23.62
N THR A 418 -5.56 -7.79 23.52
CA THR A 418 -7.01 -7.78 23.66
C THR A 418 -7.63 -7.06 22.48
N GLN A 419 -8.59 -7.69 21.80
CA GLN A 419 -9.38 -7.04 20.75
C GLN A 419 -10.32 -6.00 21.37
N LEU A 420 -10.35 -4.80 20.78
CA LEU A 420 -11.19 -3.69 21.23
C LEU A 420 -12.37 -3.45 20.28
N SER A 421 -12.13 -3.49 18.96
CA SER A 421 -13.20 -3.34 17.98
C SER A 421 -13.72 -4.70 17.52
N HIS A 422 -15.01 -4.77 17.21
CA HIS A 422 -15.73 -6.00 16.83
C HIS A 422 -16.61 -5.75 15.59
N VAL A 423 -16.09 -4.95 14.67
CA VAL A 423 -16.84 -4.51 13.49
C VAL A 423 -17.26 -5.70 12.64
N ASN A 424 -16.40 -6.71 12.51
CA ASN A 424 -16.61 -7.82 11.57
C ASN A 424 -16.99 -9.16 12.21
N ASP A 425 -17.07 -9.25 13.53
CA ASP A 425 -17.31 -10.52 14.26
C ASP A 425 -18.59 -11.24 13.84
N ASN A 426 -19.67 -10.49 13.60
CA ASN A 426 -20.95 -11.08 13.18
C ASN A 426 -20.85 -11.81 11.83
N LEU A 427 -20.13 -11.23 10.87
CA LEU A 427 -19.93 -11.87 9.55
C LEU A 427 -18.95 -13.03 9.67
N LEU A 428 -17.81 -12.81 10.33
CA LEU A 428 -16.76 -13.83 10.51
C LEU A 428 -17.27 -15.09 11.22
N SER A 429 -18.11 -14.95 12.24
CA SER A 429 -18.66 -16.08 13.00
C SER A 429 -19.57 -17.00 12.19
N GLN A 430 -20.08 -16.53 11.05
CA GLN A 430 -20.95 -17.31 10.15
C GLN A 430 -20.15 -18.00 9.05
N LEU A 431 -18.87 -17.65 8.83
CA LEU A 431 -18.02 -18.23 7.81
C LEU A 431 -17.31 -19.48 8.31
N SER A 432 -17.30 -20.52 7.50
CA SER A 432 -16.49 -21.71 7.80
C SER A 432 -14.98 -21.35 7.82
N PRO A 433 -14.24 -21.84 8.82
CA PRO A 433 -12.81 -21.54 8.94
C PRO A 433 -12.02 -22.25 7.83
N VAL A 434 -10.93 -21.63 7.41
CA VAL A 434 -9.88 -22.27 6.60
C VAL A 434 -8.76 -22.78 7.52
N THR A 435 -7.90 -23.65 7.00
CA THR A 435 -6.67 -24.04 7.70
C THR A 435 -5.48 -23.38 7.02
N VAL A 436 -4.69 -22.62 7.76
CA VAL A 436 -3.45 -21.99 7.28
C VAL A 436 -2.26 -22.75 7.83
N GLU A 437 -1.51 -23.39 6.94
CA GLU A 437 -0.31 -24.15 7.31
C GLU A 437 0.95 -23.34 7.00
N LYS A 438 1.90 -23.34 7.95
CA LYS A 438 3.25 -22.80 7.76
C LYS A 438 4.17 -23.96 7.33
N VAL A 439 4.60 -23.98 6.08
CA VAL A 439 5.38 -25.06 5.51
C VAL A 439 6.76 -24.56 5.09
N MET A 440 7.82 -25.21 5.51
CA MET A 440 9.18 -24.94 5.02
C MET A 440 9.44 -25.84 3.81
N VAL A 441 9.67 -25.25 2.66
CA VAL A 441 9.89 -25.95 1.39
C VAL A 441 11.37 -25.85 1.02
N PRO A 442 12.07 -26.98 0.78
CA PRO A 442 13.44 -26.96 0.30
C PRO A 442 13.50 -26.41 -1.13
N THR A 443 14.41 -25.49 -1.37
CA THR A 443 14.65 -24.89 -2.69
C THR A 443 15.71 -25.68 -3.47
N THR A 444 15.84 -25.42 -4.77
CA THR A 444 16.81 -26.15 -5.64
C THR A 444 18.26 -25.93 -5.26
N ASP A 445 18.58 -24.87 -4.51
CA ASP A 445 19.90 -24.54 -4.00
C ASP A 445 20.06 -24.83 -2.49
N ASN A 446 19.20 -25.69 -1.94
CA ASN A 446 19.22 -26.19 -0.56
C ASN A 446 18.98 -25.12 0.52
N GLN A 447 18.20 -24.08 0.21
CA GLN A 447 17.67 -23.18 1.21
C GLN A 447 16.28 -23.64 1.65
N GLU A 448 15.76 -23.11 2.75
CA GLU A 448 14.40 -23.36 3.23
C GLU A 448 13.52 -22.13 3.00
N MET A 449 12.46 -22.29 2.25
CA MET A 449 11.52 -21.23 1.90
C MET A 449 10.21 -21.40 2.64
N LEU A 450 9.80 -20.39 3.40
CA LEU A 450 8.46 -20.36 3.99
C LEU A 450 7.39 -20.30 2.89
N THR A 451 6.46 -21.22 2.95
CA THR A 451 5.29 -21.26 2.08
C THR A 451 4.02 -21.38 2.93
N TRP A 452 3.10 -20.46 2.78
CA TRP A 452 1.76 -20.61 3.34
C TRP A 452 0.95 -21.55 2.44
N VAL A 453 0.32 -22.54 3.05
CA VAL A 453 -0.63 -23.42 2.36
C VAL A 453 -1.99 -23.24 3.01
N VAL A 454 -2.96 -22.71 2.26
CA VAL A 454 -4.31 -22.47 2.77
C VAL A 454 -5.24 -23.54 2.24
N LEU A 455 -5.78 -24.37 3.14
CA LEU A 455 -6.69 -25.44 2.82
C LEU A 455 -8.15 -24.96 2.85
N PRO A 456 -9.02 -25.47 1.96
CA PRO A 456 -10.42 -25.08 1.90
C PRO A 456 -11.20 -25.37 3.19
N PRO A 457 -12.31 -24.68 3.44
CA PRO A 457 -13.21 -24.99 4.55
C PRO A 457 -13.71 -26.43 4.48
N ASN A 458 -13.94 -27.05 5.66
CA ASN A 458 -14.42 -28.42 5.76
C ASN A 458 -13.52 -29.42 4.99
N PHE A 459 -12.22 -29.18 5.03
CA PHE A 459 -11.22 -29.99 4.35
C PHE A 459 -11.32 -31.47 4.71
N ASP A 460 -11.35 -32.32 3.69
CA ASP A 460 -11.39 -33.79 3.81
C ASP A 460 -10.15 -34.38 3.12
N PRO A 461 -9.17 -34.91 3.85
CA PRO A 461 -7.93 -35.43 3.28
C PRO A 461 -8.11 -36.65 2.36
N THR A 462 -9.31 -37.22 2.29
CA THR A 462 -9.64 -38.34 1.38
C THR A 462 -10.08 -37.89 -0.01
N LYS A 463 -10.37 -36.58 -0.17
CA LYS A 463 -10.75 -35.96 -1.45
C LYS A 463 -9.56 -35.31 -2.13
N LYS A 464 -9.67 -35.09 -3.43
CA LYS A 464 -8.71 -34.29 -4.19
C LYS A 464 -9.23 -32.90 -4.44
N TYR A 465 -8.32 -31.92 -4.33
CA TYR A 465 -8.62 -30.51 -4.51
C TYR A 465 -7.70 -29.90 -5.55
N PRO A 466 -8.22 -29.09 -6.48
CA PRO A 466 -7.39 -28.26 -7.33
C PRO A 466 -6.61 -27.26 -6.51
N ALA A 467 -5.48 -26.78 -7.05
CA ALA A 467 -4.64 -25.83 -6.35
C ALA A 467 -4.35 -24.57 -7.18
N ILE A 468 -4.02 -23.48 -6.50
CA ILE A 468 -3.59 -22.23 -7.12
C ILE A 468 -2.27 -21.79 -6.48
N LEU A 469 -1.23 -21.64 -7.31
CA LEU A 469 0.00 -20.94 -6.94
C LEU A 469 -0.26 -19.44 -6.96
N TYR A 470 -0.05 -18.78 -5.85
CA TYR A 470 -0.07 -17.33 -5.73
C TYR A 470 1.33 -16.75 -5.91
N CYS A 471 1.55 -16.00 -6.98
CA CYS A 471 2.78 -15.30 -7.28
C CYS A 471 2.67 -13.87 -6.75
N GLN A 472 3.42 -13.57 -5.70
CA GLN A 472 3.42 -12.23 -5.09
C GLN A 472 4.06 -11.21 -6.01
N GLY A 473 3.39 -10.05 -6.11
CA GLY A 473 3.92 -8.86 -6.77
C GLY A 473 4.98 -8.14 -5.93
N GLY A 474 5.36 -7.01 -6.38
CA GLY A 474 6.38 -6.23 -5.74
C GLY A 474 7.50 -5.92 -6.73
N PRO A 475 8.60 -6.66 -6.84
CA PRO A 475 8.83 -8.06 -6.42
C PRO A 475 9.11 -8.28 -4.95
N GLN A 476 9.50 -7.27 -4.20
CA GLN A 476 9.95 -7.37 -2.82
C GLN A 476 8.86 -6.96 -1.83
N GLN A 477 7.78 -7.72 -1.79
CA GLN A 477 6.69 -7.58 -0.83
C GLN A 477 6.36 -8.95 -0.21
N ALA A 478 6.42 -9.05 1.13
CA ALA A 478 6.21 -10.30 1.85
C ALA A 478 4.83 -10.93 1.55
N VAL A 479 4.79 -12.25 1.40
CA VAL A 479 3.57 -13.03 1.61
C VAL A 479 3.46 -13.27 3.12
N SER A 480 2.85 -12.28 3.79
CA SER A 480 2.67 -12.25 5.24
C SER A 480 1.31 -12.83 5.65
N GLN A 481 0.74 -12.31 6.71
CA GLN A 481 -0.63 -12.61 7.14
C GLN A 481 -1.64 -11.57 6.63
N PHE A 482 -1.36 -10.95 5.49
CA PHE A 482 -2.17 -9.85 4.96
C PHE A 482 -3.62 -10.26 4.67
N TRP A 483 -4.56 -9.40 5.05
CA TRP A 483 -5.92 -9.40 4.51
C TRP A 483 -6.01 -8.41 3.36
N SER A 484 -6.38 -8.89 2.20
CA SER A 484 -6.54 -8.05 1.02
C SER A 484 -7.95 -8.15 0.45
N TYR A 485 -8.53 -7.01 0.08
CA TYR A 485 -9.81 -6.97 -0.65
C TYR A 485 -9.65 -7.19 -2.16
N ARG A 486 -8.40 -7.38 -2.64
CA ARG A 486 -8.07 -7.72 -4.03
C ARG A 486 -7.57 -9.16 -4.15
N TRP A 487 -6.53 -9.51 -3.39
CA TRP A 487 -5.86 -10.81 -3.40
C TRP A 487 -6.08 -11.53 -2.06
N ASN A 488 -7.28 -12.07 -1.87
CA ASN A 488 -7.64 -12.72 -0.60
C ASN A 488 -7.44 -14.23 -0.67
N LEU A 489 -6.43 -14.74 0.03
CA LEU A 489 -6.08 -16.16 0.01
C LEU A 489 -7.16 -17.01 0.70
N ARG A 490 -7.84 -16.49 1.75
CA ARG A 490 -8.99 -17.15 2.37
C ARG A 490 -10.16 -17.26 1.40
N LEU A 491 -10.44 -16.22 0.63
CA LEU A 491 -11.51 -16.25 -0.37
C LEU A 491 -11.23 -17.31 -1.45
N MET A 492 -9.97 -17.38 -1.93
CA MET A 492 -9.57 -18.41 -2.91
C MET A 492 -9.75 -19.81 -2.34
N ALA A 493 -9.30 -20.05 -1.11
CA ALA A 493 -9.49 -21.34 -0.44
C ALA A 493 -10.98 -21.65 -0.22
N SER A 494 -11.80 -20.67 0.11
CA SER A 494 -13.26 -20.82 0.30
C SER A 494 -14.01 -21.19 -0.98
N GLN A 495 -13.41 -20.98 -2.16
CA GLN A 495 -13.93 -21.48 -3.40
C GLN A 495 -13.53 -22.95 -3.69
N GLY A 496 -12.83 -23.62 -2.76
CA GLY A 496 -12.47 -25.03 -2.87
C GLY A 496 -11.08 -25.29 -3.47
N TYR A 497 -10.21 -24.29 -3.49
CA TYR A 497 -8.83 -24.41 -3.92
C TYR A 497 -7.87 -24.56 -2.74
N ILE A 498 -6.82 -25.35 -2.91
CA ILE A 498 -5.63 -25.26 -2.06
C ILE A 498 -4.80 -24.09 -2.58
N VAL A 499 -4.49 -23.11 -1.72
CA VAL A 499 -3.67 -21.98 -2.12
C VAL A 499 -2.23 -22.20 -1.68
N ILE A 500 -1.28 -22.07 -2.59
CA ILE A 500 0.16 -22.23 -2.39
C ILE A 500 0.77 -20.82 -2.51
N ALA A 501 1.25 -20.27 -1.41
CA ALA A 501 1.71 -18.88 -1.35
C ALA A 501 3.14 -18.81 -0.77
N PRO A 502 4.18 -19.01 -1.62
CA PRO A 502 5.56 -19.05 -1.18
C PRO A 502 6.16 -17.67 -0.98
N ASN A 503 7.02 -17.55 0.03
CA ASN A 503 7.92 -16.42 0.22
C ASN A 503 9.25 -16.69 -0.51
N ARG A 504 9.17 -16.68 -1.84
CA ARG A 504 10.33 -16.89 -2.73
C ARG A 504 11.40 -15.81 -2.52
N ARG A 505 12.60 -16.01 -3.05
CA ARG A 505 13.63 -14.98 -3.05
C ARG A 505 13.17 -13.63 -3.57
N GLY A 506 13.68 -12.57 -2.95
CA GLY A 506 13.25 -11.22 -3.18
C GLY A 506 12.15 -10.73 -2.24
N LEU A 507 11.57 -11.58 -1.37
CA LEU A 507 10.56 -11.12 -0.42
C LEU A 507 11.19 -10.78 0.94
N PRO A 508 10.81 -9.62 1.57
CA PRO A 508 11.36 -9.21 2.86
C PRO A 508 10.89 -10.11 4.01
N GLY A 509 11.59 -10.02 5.14
CA GLY A 509 11.28 -10.76 6.36
C GLY A 509 12.11 -12.04 6.54
N PHE A 510 13.09 -12.28 5.67
CA PHE A 510 14.00 -13.44 5.70
C PHE A 510 15.48 -13.02 5.59
N GLY A 511 15.79 -11.79 5.94
CA GLY A 511 17.10 -11.16 5.80
C GLY A 511 17.23 -10.31 4.54
N THR A 512 18.18 -9.38 4.58
CA THR A 512 18.46 -8.44 3.47
C THR A 512 19.00 -9.16 2.25
N GLU A 513 19.85 -10.19 2.45
CA GLU A 513 20.39 -11.01 1.37
C GLU A 513 19.26 -11.74 0.59
N TRP A 514 18.31 -12.37 1.30
CA TRP A 514 17.16 -13.02 0.67
C TRP A 514 16.34 -12.04 -0.16
N ASN A 515 16.12 -10.83 0.36
CA ASN A 515 15.39 -9.77 -0.31
C ASN A 515 16.11 -9.27 -1.57
N ALA A 516 17.42 -9.08 -1.51
CA ALA A 516 18.23 -8.52 -2.60
C ALA A 516 18.46 -9.50 -3.77
N GLN A 517 18.40 -10.82 -3.53
CA GLN A 517 18.74 -11.86 -4.53
C GLN A 517 17.87 -11.85 -5.79
N ILE A 518 16.80 -11.07 -5.85
CA ILE A 518 15.97 -10.95 -7.04
C ILE A 518 16.44 -9.85 -7.98
N SER A 519 17.10 -8.81 -7.45
CA SER A 519 17.60 -7.70 -8.27
C SER A 519 18.70 -8.19 -9.22
N GLY A 520 18.54 -7.88 -10.52
CA GLY A 520 19.41 -8.39 -11.59
C GLY A 520 19.26 -9.89 -11.91
N ASP A 521 18.23 -10.55 -11.36
CA ASP A 521 17.97 -11.99 -11.58
C ASP A 521 16.49 -12.31 -11.86
N TYR A 522 15.80 -11.44 -12.59
CA TYR A 522 14.42 -11.72 -13.03
C TYR A 522 14.40 -12.94 -13.95
N GLY A 523 13.59 -13.94 -13.57
CA GLY A 523 13.54 -15.23 -14.30
C GLY A 523 14.59 -16.26 -13.83
N GLY A 524 15.35 -15.97 -12.76
CA GLY A 524 16.35 -16.87 -12.19
C GLY A 524 15.83 -17.73 -11.03
N GLN A 525 16.60 -17.74 -9.91
CA GLN A 525 16.29 -18.60 -8.76
C GLN A 525 14.90 -18.37 -8.16
N ASN A 526 14.42 -17.12 -8.16
CA ASN A 526 13.07 -16.78 -7.70
C ASN A 526 11.94 -17.55 -8.44
N MET A 527 12.15 -17.94 -9.71
CA MET A 527 11.22 -18.77 -10.47
C MET A 527 11.34 -20.25 -10.11
N GLN A 528 12.56 -20.73 -9.83
CA GLN A 528 12.78 -22.08 -9.31
C GLN A 528 12.15 -22.29 -7.94
N ASP A 529 12.08 -21.22 -7.14
CA ASP A 529 11.40 -21.22 -5.84
C ASP A 529 9.89 -21.49 -6.00
N TYR A 530 9.24 -20.88 -7.00
CA TYR A 530 7.84 -21.18 -7.32
C TYR A 530 7.64 -22.66 -7.73
N PHE A 531 8.51 -23.19 -8.58
CA PHE A 531 8.46 -24.60 -8.94
C PHE A 531 8.68 -25.52 -7.74
N SER A 532 9.64 -25.19 -6.87
CA SER A 532 9.89 -25.93 -5.63
C SER A 532 8.64 -25.99 -4.75
N ALA A 533 7.93 -24.86 -4.58
CA ALA A 533 6.70 -24.81 -3.80
C ALA A 533 5.60 -25.70 -4.38
N VAL A 534 5.36 -25.60 -5.69
CA VAL A 534 4.35 -26.42 -6.39
C VAL A 534 4.72 -27.89 -6.34
N ASP A 535 5.97 -28.24 -6.67
CA ASP A 535 6.44 -29.62 -6.74
C ASP A 535 6.43 -30.30 -5.35
N TYR A 536 6.65 -29.54 -4.28
CA TYR A 536 6.53 -30.03 -2.91
C TYR A 536 5.08 -30.28 -2.50
N VAL A 537 4.18 -29.30 -2.74
CA VAL A 537 2.78 -29.38 -2.29
C VAL A 537 1.98 -30.40 -3.11
N LYS A 538 2.23 -30.53 -4.43
CA LYS A 538 1.52 -31.49 -5.30
C LYS A 538 1.73 -32.96 -4.93
N GLN A 539 2.76 -33.29 -4.12
CA GLN A 539 2.99 -34.67 -3.64
C GLN A 539 1.99 -35.08 -2.56
N ARG A 540 1.25 -34.17 -1.99
CA ARG A 540 0.23 -34.47 -0.99
C ARG A 540 -0.94 -35.22 -1.63
N PRO A 541 -1.43 -36.30 -1.03
CA PRO A 541 -2.43 -37.22 -1.67
C PRO A 541 -3.75 -36.53 -2.00
N TYR A 542 -4.07 -35.45 -1.32
CA TYR A 542 -5.28 -34.66 -1.50
C TYR A 542 -5.15 -33.53 -2.52
N VAL A 543 -3.99 -33.28 -3.10
CA VAL A 543 -3.80 -32.34 -4.20
C VAL A 543 -4.09 -33.02 -5.53
N ASP A 544 -4.91 -32.35 -6.35
CA ASP A 544 -5.11 -32.77 -7.74
C ASP A 544 -3.98 -32.17 -8.59
N ALA A 545 -2.95 -32.97 -8.83
CA ALA A 545 -1.72 -32.53 -9.48
C ALA A 545 -1.91 -32.12 -10.95
N ASP A 546 -3.00 -32.60 -11.59
CA ASP A 546 -3.32 -32.25 -12.98
C ASP A 546 -4.13 -30.95 -13.10
N HIS A 547 -4.64 -30.44 -11.97
CA HIS A 547 -5.50 -29.25 -11.90
C HIS A 547 -4.89 -28.17 -10.99
N ILE A 548 -3.68 -27.72 -11.32
CA ILE A 548 -3.00 -26.62 -10.65
C ILE A 548 -2.99 -25.40 -11.57
N GLY A 549 -3.39 -24.23 -11.04
CA GLY A 549 -3.28 -22.94 -11.71
C GLY A 549 -2.20 -22.05 -11.09
N ALA A 550 -1.83 -20.98 -11.79
CA ALA A 550 -0.97 -19.94 -11.25
C ALA A 550 -1.57 -18.56 -11.49
N THR A 551 -1.42 -17.68 -10.51
CA THR A 551 -1.95 -16.31 -10.56
C THR A 551 -1.02 -15.32 -9.89
N GLY A 552 -1.06 -14.06 -10.32
CA GLY A 552 -0.34 -12.95 -9.70
C GLY A 552 -0.55 -11.63 -10.41
N ALA A 553 -0.14 -10.56 -9.74
CA ALA A 553 -0.22 -9.20 -10.26
C ALA A 553 1.16 -8.53 -10.30
N SER A 554 1.33 -7.55 -11.17
CA SER A 554 2.56 -6.76 -11.24
C SER A 554 3.77 -7.67 -11.55
N TYR A 555 4.79 -7.68 -10.69
CA TYR A 555 5.84 -8.70 -10.79
C TYR A 555 5.27 -10.15 -10.72
N GLY A 556 4.20 -10.37 -9.95
CA GLY A 556 3.50 -11.66 -9.94
C GLY A 556 2.87 -11.98 -11.29
N GLY A 557 2.36 -10.98 -12.02
CA GLY A 557 1.88 -11.10 -13.39
C GLY A 557 3.02 -11.40 -14.39
N PHE A 558 4.18 -10.76 -14.21
CA PHE A 558 5.42 -11.13 -14.91
C PHE A 558 5.76 -12.60 -14.66
N SER A 559 5.72 -13.02 -13.39
CA SER A 559 5.99 -14.41 -13.00
C SER A 559 5.05 -15.38 -13.74
N VAL A 560 3.75 -15.07 -13.81
CA VAL A 560 2.78 -15.90 -14.54
C VAL A 560 3.10 -15.99 -16.04
N TYR A 561 3.47 -14.87 -16.68
CA TYR A 561 3.88 -14.88 -18.09
C TYR A 561 5.18 -15.66 -18.31
N TRP A 562 6.14 -15.53 -17.40
CA TRP A 562 7.37 -16.31 -17.46
C TRP A 562 7.10 -17.80 -17.27
N LEU A 563 6.31 -18.15 -16.25
CA LEU A 563 5.88 -19.53 -15.99
C LEU A 563 5.14 -20.13 -17.19
N ALA A 564 4.32 -19.38 -17.91
CA ALA A 564 3.63 -19.84 -19.11
C ALA A 564 4.58 -20.43 -20.17
N GLY A 565 5.81 -19.92 -20.26
CA GLY A 565 6.85 -20.42 -21.17
C GLY A 565 7.77 -21.50 -20.59
N HIS A 566 7.69 -21.81 -19.28
CA HIS A 566 8.69 -22.64 -18.60
C HIS A 566 8.12 -23.73 -17.67
N HIS A 567 6.78 -23.86 -17.57
CA HIS A 567 6.17 -24.69 -16.52
C HIS A 567 6.17 -26.20 -16.78
N GLU A 568 6.53 -26.64 -17.99
CA GLU A 568 6.65 -28.07 -18.34
C GLU A 568 5.41 -28.91 -17.96
N GLY A 569 4.22 -28.37 -18.20
CA GLY A 569 2.95 -29.05 -17.90
C GLY A 569 2.47 -28.91 -16.44
N ARG A 570 3.13 -28.14 -15.57
CA ARG A 570 2.72 -27.99 -14.16
C ARG A 570 1.40 -27.24 -13.97
N PHE A 571 1.04 -26.35 -14.90
CA PHE A 571 -0.14 -25.50 -14.74
C PHE A 571 -1.17 -25.75 -15.85
N ALA A 572 -2.40 -26.06 -15.45
CA ALA A 572 -3.54 -26.26 -16.34
C ALA A 572 -4.23 -24.95 -16.74
N ALA A 573 -4.08 -23.88 -15.97
CA ALA A 573 -4.62 -22.55 -16.26
C ALA A 573 -3.80 -21.45 -15.59
N LEU A 574 -3.82 -20.26 -16.19
CA LEU A 574 -3.06 -19.09 -15.75
C LEU A 574 -3.94 -17.85 -15.67
N PHE A 575 -3.64 -16.98 -14.72
CA PHE A 575 -4.26 -15.65 -14.62
C PHE A 575 -3.20 -14.59 -14.27
N ALA A 576 -2.96 -13.64 -15.16
CA ALA A 576 -2.02 -12.54 -14.98
C ALA A 576 -2.74 -11.19 -14.92
N HIS A 577 -2.51 -10.42 -13.85
CA HIS A 577 -3.00 -9.05 -13.71
C HIS A 577 -1.85 -8.06 -13.81
N ALA A 578 -1.98 -7.05 -14.68
CA ALA A 578 -1.01 -5.95 -14.83
C ALA A 578 0.45 -6.46 -14.79
N GLY A 579 0.76 -7.51 -15.59
CA GLY A 579 2.06 -8.16 -15.61
C GLY A 579 2.98 -7.64 -16.70
N ILE A 580 4.30 -7.67 -16.47
CA ILE A 580 5.31 -7.33 -17.46
C ILE A 580 5.45 -8.49 -18.46
N PHE A 581 5.09 -8.27 -19.71
CA PHE A 581 5.24 -9.26 -20.77
C PHE A 581 6.50 -9.05 -21.62
N ASN A 582 6.77 -7.79 -21.97
CA ASN A 582 7.97 -7.37 -22.71
C ASN A 582 8.79 -6.40 -21.85
N MET A 583 9.90 -6.86 -21.30
CA MET A 583 10.73 -6.08 -20.39
C MET A 583 11.40 -4.89 -21.08
N GLU A 584 11.72 -4.99 -22.40
CA GLU A 584 12.34 -3.88 -23.14
C GLU A 584 11.37 -2.71 -23.30
N SER A 585 10.07 -2.96 -23.61
CA SER A 585 9.08 -1.90 -23.65
C SER A 585 8.73 -1.40 -22.24
N GLN A 586 8.64 -2.29 -21.26
CA GLN A 586 8.38 -1.91 -19.86
C GLN A 586 9.42 -0.92 -19.32
N TYR A 587 10.70 -1.14 -19.63
CA TYR A 587 11.79 -0.25 -19.24
C TYR A 587 11.58 1.19 -19.72
N LEU A 588 10.95 1.39 -20.88
CA LEU A 588 10.68 2.71 -21.48
C LEU A 588 9.28 3.26 -21.23
N GLU A 589 8.34 2.40 -20.81
CA GLU A 589 6.93 2.79 -20.61
C GLU A 589 6.61 3.15 -19.17
N THR A 590 7.32 2.55 -18.19
CA THR A 590 7.03 2.73 -16.77
C THR A 590 7.32 4.14 -16.28
N GLU A 591 6.51 4.60 -15.33
CA GLU A 591 6.78 5.84 -14.59
C GLU A 591 7.90 5.68 -13.53
N GLU A 592 8.24 4.43 -13.16
CA GLU A 592 9.26 4.09 -12.15
C GLU A 592 10.58 3.65 -12.79
N MET A 593 11.30 4.56 -13.43
CA MET A 593 12.55 4.19 -14.11
C MET A 593 13.66 3.81 -13.13
N TRP A 594 13.74 4.41 -11.94
CA TRP A 594 14.69 4.01 -10.89
C TRP A 594 14.58 2.51 -10.56
N PHE A 595 13.35 2.02 -10.39
CA PHE A 595 13.06 0.63 -10.13
C PHE A 595 13.52 -0.29 -11.27
N ALA A 596 13.10 0.02 -12.51
CA ALA A 596 13.47 -0.76 -13.67
C ALA A 596 15.01 -0.76 -13.86
N ASN A 597 15.66 0.37 -13.66
CA ASN A 597 17.11 0.49 -13.78
C ASN A 597 17.85 -0.34 -12.72
N TRP A 598 17.41 -0.32 -11.47
CA TRP A 598 18.02 -1.11 -10.40
C TRP A 598 17.76 -2.61 -10.57
N ASP A 599 16.49 -2.99 -10.63
CA ASP A 599 16.10 -4.41 -10.59
C ASP A 599 16.39 -5.18 -11.90
N MET A 600 16.42 -4.49 -13.04
CA MET A 600 16.83 -5.12 -14.30
C MET A 600 18.35 -5.07 -14.51
N GLY A 601 19.09 -4.41 -13.63
CA GLY A 601 20.54 -4.32 -13.63
C GLY A 601 21.10 -3.29 -14.60
N GLY A 602 20.26 -2.40 -15.16
CA GLY A 602 20.61 -1.36 -16.13
C GLY A 602 19.74 -1.39 -17.38
N ALA A 603 20.09 -0.61 -18.39
CA ALA A 603 19.33 -0.47 -19.61
C ALA A 603 19.58 -1.62 -20.61
N TYR A 604 18.56 -2.04 -21.36
CA TYR A 604 18.68 -3.13 -22.34
C TYR A 604 19.64 -2.81 -23.52
N TRP A 605 19.96 -1.55 -23.75
CA TRP A 605 20.94 -1.15 -24.77
C TRP A 605 22.40 -1.16 -24.27
N GLU A 606 22.64 -1.35 -23.01
CA GLU A 606 23.99 -1.52 -22.42
C GLU A 606 24.54 -2.91 -22.75
N LYS A 607 25.07 -3.07 -23.98
CA LYS A 607 25.41 -4.40 -24.49
C LYS A 607 26.54 -5.10 -23.76
N GLU A 608 27.42 -4.34 -23.08
CA GLU A 608 28.53 -4.85 -22.28
C GLU A 608 28.12 -5.12 -20.81
N ASN A 609 26.88 -4.77 -20.42
CA ASN A 609 26.34 -5.02 -19.10
C ASN A 609 25.71 -6.43 -19.03
N GLU A 610 26.49 -7.41 -18.57
CA GLU A 610 26.08 -8.82 -18.53
C GLU A 610 24.83 -9.05 -17.67
N VAL A 611 24.64 -8.28 -16.58
CA VAL A 611 23.47 -8.39 -15.70
C VAL A 611 22.22 -7.95 -16.43
N ALA A 612 22.23 -6.77 -17.04
CA ALA A 612 21.11 -6.27 -17.84
C ALA A 612 20.79 -7.23 -19.00
N GLN A 613 21.80 -7.65 -19.78
CA GLN A 613 21.58 -8.54 -20.92
C GLN A 613 20.98 -9.90 -20.49
N ARG A 614 21.43 -10.48 -19.38
CA ARG A 614 20.86 -11.71 -18.81
C ARG A 614 19.40 -11.48 -18.40
N THR A 615 19.11 -10.38 -17.72
CA THR A 615 17.74 -10.05 -17.25
C THR A 615 16.81 -9.89 -18.45
N PHE A 616 17.14 -9.09 -19.44
CA PHE A 616 16.31 -8.90 -20.63
C PHE A 616 16.20 -10.16 -21.52
N ALA A 617 17.16 -11.09 -21.44
CA ALA A 617 17.06 -12.38 -22.12
C ALA A 617 15.90 -13.24 -21.54
N ASN A 618 15.53 -13.04 -20.26
CA ASN A 618 14.42 -13.73 -19.58
C ASN A 618 13.04 -13.08 -19.82
N SER A 619 12.94 -12.08 -20.71
CA SER A 619 11.67 -11.43 -21.00
C SER A 619 10.61 -12.41 -21.54
N PRO A 620 9.42 -12.50 -20.91
CA PRO A 620 8.41 -13.52 -21.23
C PRO A 620 8.00 -13.60 -22.70
N HIS A 621 7.97 -12.47 -23.42
CA HIS A 621 7.58 -12.42 -24.83
C HIS A 621 8.50 -13.25 -25.75
N LYS A 622 9.72 -13.56 -25.29
CA LYS A 622 10.71 -14.36 -26.04
C LYS A 622 10.41 -15.87 -26.00
N PHE A 623 9.50 -16.30 -25.13
CA PHE A 623 9.15 -17.70 -24.89
C PHE A 623 7.69 -18.02 -25.24
N ILE A 624 7.05 -17.17 -26.01
CA ILE A 624 5.64 -17.34 -26.39
C ILE A 624 5.40 -18.64 -27.21
N ASP A 625 6.41 -19.13 -27.91
CA ASP A 625 6.40 -20.39 -28.66
C ASP A 625 6.28 -21.61 -27.72
N GLN A 626 6.60 -21.50 -26.45
CA GLN A 626 6.47 -22.53 -25.43
C GLN A 626 5.12 -22.50 -24.70
N TRP A 627 4.32 -21.44 -24.88
CA TRP A 627 3.03 -21.34 -24.18
C TRP A 627 2.04 -22.39 -24.66
N THR A 628 1.41 -23.08 -23.71
CA THR A 628 0.43 -24.15 -23.97
C THR A 628 -0.84 -23.99 -23.13
N SER A 629 -0.75 -23.41 -21.94
CA SER A 629 -1.86 -23.34 -21.00
C SER A 629 -2.81 -22.16 -21.29
N PRO A 630 -4.11 -22.34 -21.11
CA PRO A 630 -5.09 -21.25 -21.13
C PRO A 630 -4.69 -20.11 -20.20
N ILE A 631 -4.84 -18.86 -20.65
CA ILE A 631 -4.46 -17.69 -19.87
C ILE A 631 -5.55 -16.62 -19.87
N MET A 632 -5.86 -16.08 -18.69
CA MET A 632 -6.66 -14.88 -18.53
C MET A 632 -5.77 -13.70 -18.12
N ILE A 633 -6.06 -12.52 -18.68
CA ILE A 633 -5.26 -11.32 -18.51
C ILE A 633 -6.19 -10.18 -18.07
N SER A 634 -5.73 -9.35 -17.14
CA SER A 634 -6.47 -8.19 -16.65
C SER A 634 -5.56 -6.97 -16.57
N VAL A 635 -6.03 -5.82 -17.06
CA VAL A 635 -5.28 -4.55 -17.11
C VAL A 635 -6.18 -3.34 -16.85
N GLY A 636 -5.62 -2.29 -16.24
CA GLY A 636 -6.20 -0.96 -16.16
C GLY A 636 -5.57 -0.04 -17.23
N GLU A 637 -6.36 0.79 -17.91
CA GLU A 637 -5.83 1.71 -18.94
C GLU A 637 -5.12 2.94 -18.34
N LYS A 638 -5.37 3.23 -17.06
CA LYS A 638 -4.67 4.28 -16.31
C LYS A 638 -3.46 3.76 -15.51
N ASP A 639 -3.04 2.55 -15.76
CA ASP A 639 -1.83 1.99 -15.16
C ASP A 639 -0.59 2.53 -15.89
N TYR A 640 0.12 3.46 -15.26
CA TYR A 640 1.37 4.01 -15.80
C TYR A 640 2.61 3.34 -15.20
N ARG A 641 2.42 2.44 -14.26
CA ARG A 641 3.46 1.57 -13.69
C ARG A 641 3.77 0.39 -14.60
N ILE A 642 2.72 -0.38 -14.96
CA ILE A 642 2.78 -1.44 -15.97
C ILE A 642 1.64 -1.22 -16.95
N LEU A 643 1.97 -0.61 -18.08
CA LEU A 643 0.96 -0.12 -19.02
C LEU A 643 0.08 -1.26 -19.57
N ALA A 644 -1.15 -0.93 -19.90
CA ALA A 644 -2.13 -1.87 -20.49
C ALA A 644 -1.60 -2.55 -21.77
N SER A 645 -0.67 -1.92 -22.49
CA SER A 645 0.03 -2.46 -23.66
C SER A 645 0.69 -3.82 -23.39
N GLN A 646 1.24 -4.02 -22.18
CA GLN A 646 1.86 -5.28 -21.78
C GLN A 646 0.85 -6.45 -21.82
N GLY A 647 -0.32 -6.27 -21.24
CA GLY A 647 -1.39 -7.28 -21.28
C GLY A 647 -1.98 -7.46 -22.67
N MET A 648 -2.13 -6.36 -23.45
CA MET A 648 -2.62 -6.44 -24.83
C MET A 648 -1.65 -7.22 -25.74
N MET A 649 -0.34 -7.02 -25.58
CA MET A 649 0.67 -7.81 -26.31
C MET A 649 0.60 -9.28 -25.95
N ALA A 650 0.52 -9.62 -24.66
CA ALA A 650 0.39 -10.99 -24.18
C ALA A 650 -0.88 -11.68 -24.70
N PHE A 651 -2.02 -10.98 -24.66
CA PHE A 651 -3.28 -11.50 -25.17
C PHE A 651 -3.23 -11.78 -26.67
N ASN A 652 -2.73 -10.81 -27.46
CA ASN A 652 -2.61 -10.96 -28.89
C ASN A 652 -1.69 -12.14 -29.27
N ALA A 653 -0.55 -12.26 -28.58
CA ALA A 653 0.38 -13.36 -28.79
C ALA A 653 -0.25 -14.72 -28.49
N ALA A 654 -0.96 -14.86 -27.37
CA ALA A 654 -1.70 -16.08 -27.00
C ALA A 654 -2.75 -16.43 -28.07
N LYS A 655 -3.55 -15.45 -28.52
CA LYS A 655 -4.58 -15.68 -29.55
C LYS A 655 -4.01 -16.08 -30.89
N LEU A 656 -2.92 -15.45 -31.36
CA LEU A 656 -2.24 -15.79 -32.60
C LEU A 656 -1.64 -17.21 -32.58
N ARG A 657 -1.27 -17.68 -31.40
CA ARG A 657 -0.79 -19.05 -31.15
C ARG A 657 -1.92 -20.08 -30.99
N GLY A 658 -3.18 -19.67 -31.04
CA GLY A 658 -4.34 -20.56 -30.83
C GLY A 658 -4.56 -20.97 -29.39
N ILE A 659 -3.92 -20.31 -28.42
CA ILE A 659 -4.07 -20.57 -26.99
C ILE A 659 -5.39 -19.98 -26.53
N PRO A 660 -6.21 -20.72 -25.76
CA PRO A 660 -7.41 -20.15 -25.14
C PRO A 660 -7.03 -18.97 -24.24
N ALA A 661 -7.50 -17.77 -24.60
CA ALA A 661 -7.20 -16.58 -23.84
C ALA A 661 -8.43 -15.69 -23.68
N ARG A 662 -8.52 -15.01 -22.54
CA ARG A 662 -9.51 -13.97 -22.21
C ARG A 662 -8.81 -12.76 -21.66
N MET A 663 -9.30 -11.56 -21.95
CA MET A 663 -8.74 -10.32 -21.42
C MET A 663 -9.86 -9.45 -20.83
N LEU A 664 -9.61 -8.86 -19.67
CA LEU A 664 -10.39 -7.79 -19.06
C LEU A 664 -9.59 -6.50 -19.14
N VAL A 665 -10.20 -5.48 -19.70
CA VAL A 665 -9.63 -4.13 -19.78
C VAL A 665 -10.55 -3.19 -19.02
N TYR A 666 -10.00 -2.42 -18.10
CA TYR A 666 -10.72 -1.45 -17.26
C TYR A 666 -10.30 -0.02 -17.63
N PRO A 667 -11.13 0.72 -18.40
CA PRO A 667 -10.73 2.03 -18.92
C PRO A 667 -10.44 3.10 -17.87
N ASN A 668 -11.00 2.96 -16.68
CA ASN A 668 -10.90 3.95 -15.61
C ASN A 668 -10.22 3.44 -14.34
N GLU A 669 -9.56 2.30 -14.41
CA GLU A 669 -8.76 1.75 -13.31
C GLU A 669 -7.27 1.90 -13.60
N ASN A 670 -6.50 1.99 -12.51
CA ASN A 670 -5.04 2.06 -12.54
C ASN A 670 -4.40 0.66 -12.34
N HIS A 671 -3.25 0.59 -11.71
CA HIS A 671 -2.57 -0.67 -11.36
C HIS A 671 -3.41 -1.57 -10.41
N TRP A 672 -4.42 -1.00 -9.78
CA TRP A 672 -5.37 -1.67 -8.89
C TRP A 672 -6.79 -1.51 -9.40
N ILE A 673 -7.59 -2.56 -9.27
CA ILE A 673 -9.02 -2.48 -9.57
C ILE A 673 -9.73 -2.16 -8.26
N LEU A 674 -10.16 -0.89 -8.11
CA LEU A 674 -10.61 -0.36 -6.82
C LEU A 674 -12.09 -0.03 -6.77
N ARG A 675 -12.72 0.30 -7.90
CA ARG A 675 -14.16 0.56 -7.92
C ARG A 675 -14.94 -0.71 -7.60
N PRO A 676 -15.91 -0.69 -6.66
CA PRO A 676 -16.53 -1.88 -6.11
C PRO A 676 -17.13 -2.84 -7.14
N GLN A 677 -17.87 -2.34 -8.14
CA GLN A 677 -18.44 -3.20 -9.19
C GLN A 677 -17.35 -3.79 -10.09
N ASN A 678 -16.28 -3.05 -10.39
CA ASN A 678 -15.14 -3.55 -11.15
C ASN A 678 -14.37 -4.62 -10.36
N ALA A 679 -14.16 -4.40 -9.06
CA ALA A 679 -13.51 -5.35 -8.17
C ALA A 679 -14.33 -6.65 -8.07
N LEU A 680 -15.65 -6.55 -7.90
CA LEU A 680 -16.55 -7.71 -7.89
C LEU A 680 -16.56 -8.44 -9.23
N LEU A 681 -16.60 -7.73 -10.36
CA LEU A 681 -16.48 -8.32 -11.70
C LEU A 681 -15.16 -9.07 -11.86
N TRP A 682 -14.06 -8.47 -11.42
CA TRP A 682 -12.73 -9.07 -11.47
C TRP A 682 -12.69 -10.38 -10.68
N GLN A 683 -13.21 -10.40 -9.44
CA GLN A 683 -13.27 -11.60 -8.60
C GLN A 683 -14.13 -12.70 -9.23
N ASN A 684 -15.30 -12.34 -9.75
CA ASN A 684 -16.21 -13.30 -10.38
C ASN A 684 -15.59 -13.93 -11.65
N GLU A 685 -14.94 -13.14 -12.51
CA GLU A 685 -14.28 -13.64 -13.70
C GLU A 685 -13.03 -14.47 -13.37
N PHE A 686 -12.30 -14.10 -12.31
CA PHE A 686 -11.18 -14.87 -11.78
C PHE A 686 -11.60 -16.29 -11.39
N PHE A 687 -12.64 -16.43 -10.56
CA PHE A 687 -13.11 -17.76 -10.15
C PHE A 687 -13.76 -18.52 -11.29
N LYS A 688 -14.55 -17.86 -12.13
CA LYS A 688 -15.14 -18.48 -13.32
C LYS A 688 -14.09 -19.03 -14.28
N TRP A 689 -12.95 -18.35 -14.42
CA TRP A 689 -11.83 -18.79 -15.23
C TRP A 689 -11.19 -20.06 -14.65
N PHE A 690 -10.82 -20.04 -13.38
CA PHE A 690 -10.21 -21.20 -12.74
C PHE A 690 -11.18 -22.37 -12.57
N ASP A 691 -12.43 -22.13 -12.26
CA ASP A 691 -13.46 -23.19 -12.19
C ASP A 691 -13.58 -23.94 -13.52
N ARG A 692 -13.55 -23.22 -14.64
CA ARG A 692 -13.62 -23.82 -15.98
C ARG A 692 -12.48 -24.79 -16.28
N TRP A 693 -11.28 -24.48 -15.82
CA TRP A 693 -10.07 -25.20 -16.22
C TRP A 693 -9.52 -26.13 -15.14
N LEU A 694 -9.82 -25.87 -13.88
CA LEU A 694 -9.26 -26.60 -12.75
C LEU A 694 -10.27 -27.52 -12.05
N LYS A 695 -11.57 -27.34 -12.28
CA LYS A 695 -12.58 -28.23 -11.70
C LYS A 695 -13.12 -29.18 -12.77
N PRO A 696 -13.23 -30.47 -12.46
CA PRO A 696 -13.86 -31.43 -13.39
C PRO A 696 -15.26 -30.92 -13.78
N THR A 697 -15.57 -30.92 -15.06
CA THR A 697 -16.96 -30.79 -15.51
C THR A 697 -17.69 -32.06 -15.10
N GLU A 698 -18.71 -31.96 -14.23
CA GLU A 698 -19.64 -33.06 -13.96
C GLU A 698 -20.33 -33.53 -15.24
#